data_5fd5509331bf0dcff459030eb5a41542
#
_entry.id   5fd5509331bf0dcff459030eb5a41542
#
_cell.length_a   1.000
_cell.length_b   1.000
_cell.length_c   1.000
_cell.angle_alpha   90.00
_cell.angle_beta   90.00
_cell.angle_gamma   90.00
#
_symmetry.space_group_name_H-M   'P 1'
#
loop_
_entity.id
_entity.type
_entity.pdbx_description
1 polymer ?
#
loop_
_entity_poly.entity_id
_entity_poly.type
_entity_poly.pdbx_seq_one_letter_code
_entity_poly.pdbx_strand_id
1 'polypeptide(L)'
;MPSHPSPQGGWLTPPNLTAVQKNLALCRIFAALSPNHKKLGKGRFGRVADSIYILTLVSTSLVLAAAFSSLLAFRFGAPLLLLFLVIGLVTGTDGLGIEFDNANAAYFVGSIALALILFDAGFGTPVHALRQAAAPALVLATFGVLLTVGIMAVATHFLMGLGWIQSFLLGAIVGSTDAAAVFFLLRAGNTEIRERVRSTLEIESGSNDPIAIFLTLSLVKVLALGQVVEPAGMVFSIATGFFKEMLIGSFIGLIGGYVIVRLVEKVDIDRGLLPILVLALSLMVFGIAGFAHGSGFIAAYIAGIVAGNANLRSAPAIKRFQDGMSWLSQIIMFLMLGLYATPSQFLPILIPSVLLAATLIFIARPVATGISLLPFRYSKAETAFLSWVGLRGAVSILLALTPLLYQVEGGRTLFNVAFIIVMVSLVVQGWTVLPLARRLGLVIPQRIGPVDKVELELPGAAHHELLAYRIVEGSPVARTGRIPRWARPSLVIRDGRSLQFQYAGRPRAGDHVYIFVSDKYPRLLDRLFASKAPVSADDADFFGAFGIDPARPASELSLAYGVKVSEAEAKLSIAQFMVERLGGRVEYADRLPLGDIELIVRDLDEQGHVIEVGVSVDPQIAPPRIPAFLSATEMLTRIKARFGRTPKNAPDA
;
A
#
# COMPACT_ATOMS: atom_id res chain seq x y z
N MET A 1 -40.72 -56.96 4.95
CA MET A 1 -41.09 -56.72 6.36
C MET A 1 -39.85 -56.91 7.20
N PRO A 2 -39.42 -56.05 8.06
CA PRO A 2 -40.09 -55.32 9.14
C PRO A 2 -39.84 -53.82 9.13
N SER A 3 -40.75 -53.06 9.48
CA SER A 3 -41.18 -52.22 10.62
C SER A 3 -40.29 -51.04 11.00
N HIS A 4 -40.83 -49.85 10.69
CA HIS A 4 -40.40 -48.54 11.26
C HIS A 4 -40.72 -48.43 12.75
N PRO A 5 -40.02 -47.59 13.49
CA PRO A 5 -40.69 -46.77 14.52
C PRO A 5 -40.50 -45.26 14.33
N SER A 6 -41.54 -44.56 14.76
CA SER A 6 -41.87 -43.16 14.75
C SER A 6 -41.01 -42.28 15.68
N PRO A 7 -40.99 -40.93 15.47
CA PRO A 7 -40.22 -40.00 16.28
C PRO A 7 -40.98 -39.55 17.54
N GLN A 8 -40.30 -39.58 18.68
CA GLN A 8 -40.76 -38.93 19.90
C GLN A 8 -40.05 -37.61 20.12
N GLY A 9 -40.81 -36.58 20.42
CA GLY A 9 -40.39 -35.25 20.74
C GLY A 9 -39.61 -35.17 22.07
N GLY A 10 -38.59 -34.32 22.07
CA GLY A 10 -37.80 -34.01 23.25
C GLY A 10 -37.64 -32.50 23.42
N TRP A 11 -38.12 -32.03 24.53
CA TRP A 11 -38.23 -30.69 25.05
C TRP A 11 -36.90 -29.93 25.11
N LEU A 12 -36.97 -28.61 24.87
CA LEU A 12 -35.92 -27.60 25.07
C LEU A 12 -35.41 -27.63 26.53
N THR A 13 -34.13 -27.95 26.70
CA THR A 13 -33.39 -27.74 27.94
C THR A 13 -32.70 -26.38 27.93
N PRO A 14 -32.61 -25.66 29.06
CA PRO A 14 -32.04 -24.33 29.13
C PRO A 14 -30.51 -24.35 28.94
N PRO A 15 -29.88 -23.21 28.52
CA PRO A 15 -28.46 -23.16 28.16
C PRO A 15 -27.56 -23.40 29.37
N ASN A 16 -26.67 -24.36 29.21
CA ASN A 16 -25.72 -24.87 30.19
C ASN A 16 -24.83 -23.79 30.82
N LEU A 17 -24.83 -23.77 32.14
CA LEU A 17 -23.88 -23.05 33.03
C LEU A 17 -22.38 -23.38 32.84
N THR A 18 -22.02 -24.23 31.89
CA THR A 18 -20.66 -24.66 31.59
C THR A 18 -19.82 -23.61 30.88
N ALA A 19 -20.42 -22.57 30.26
CA ALA A 19 -19.67 -21.47 29.61
C ALA A 19 -19.06 -20.50 30.64
N VAL A 20 -19.73 -20.27 31.76
CA VAL A 20 -19.24 -19.39 32.84
C VAL A 20 -18.14 -20.10 33.65
N GLN A 21 -18.23 -21.44 33.83
CA GLN A 21 -17.15 -22.19 34.48
C GLN A 21 -15.90 -22.36 33.63
N LYS A 22 -15.99 -22.35 32.30
CA LYS A 22 -14.81 -22.34 31.42
C LYS A 22 -14.07 -21.01 31.45
N ASN A 23 -14.76 -19.87 31.60
CA ASN A 23 -14.13 -18.57 31.77
C ASN A 23 -13.40 -18.42 33.11
N LEU A 24 -13.90 -19.11 34.19
CA LEU A 24 -13.21 -19.19 35.46
C LEU A 24 -11.95 -20.07 35.42
N ALA A 25 -11.87 -21.05 34.52
CA ALA A 25 -10.68 -21.86 34.30
C ALA A 25 -9.55 -21.05 33.61
N LEU A 26 -9.89 -20.19 32.68
CA LEU A 26 -8.93 -19.26 32.07
C LEU A 26 -8.39 -18.25 33.10
N CYS A 27 -9.24 -17.68 33.95
CA CYS A 27 -8.81 -16.82 35.05
C CYS A 27 -7.93 -17.57 36.09
N ARG A 28 -8.17 -18.85 36.34
CA ARG A 28 -7.30 -19.67 37.20
C ARG A 28 -5.96 -20.01 36.58
N ILE A 29 -5.89 -20.17 35.27
CA ILE A 29 -4.62 -20.33 34.52
C ILE A 29 -3.80 -19.04 34.60
N PHE A 30 -4.43 -17.87 34.43
CA PHE A 30 -3.75 -16.58 34.55
C PHE A 30 -3.35 -16.25 36.01
N ALA A 31 -4.14 -16.63 37.01
CA ALA A 31 -3.76 -16.46 38.42
C ALA A 31 -2.60 -17.39 38.85
N ALA A 32 -2.37 -18.50 38.15
CA ALA A 32 -1.22 -19.38 38.38
C ALA A 32 0.10 -18.84 37.81
N LEU A 33 0.05 -17.77 37.00
CA LEU A 33 1.19 -17.12 36.37
C LEU A 33 1.81 -15.98 37.22
N SER A 34 1.25 -15.70 38.40
CA SER A 34 1.83 -14.72 39.34
C SER A 34 3.13 -15.25 39.96
N PRO A 35 4.25 -14.45 39.98
CA PRO A 35 5.56 -14.92 40.35
C PRO A 35 5.78 -15.26 41.84
N ASN A 36 4.74 -15.37 42.66
CA ASN A 36 4.84 -15.55 44.12
C ASN A 36 4.68 -16.99 44.63
N HIS A 37 4.86 -18.02 43.80
CA HIS A 37 4.97 -19.41 44.30
C HIS A 37 6.44 -19.81 44.52
N LYS A 38 6.99 -19.40 45.69
CA LYS A 38 8.12 -20.05 46.30
C LYS A 38 7.76 -21.48 46.71
N LYS A 39 8.54 -22.45 46.23
CA LYS A 39 8.65 -23.87 46.58
C LYS A 39 7.85 -24.83 45.69
N LEU A 40 8.55 -25.32 44.68
CA LEU A 40 8.56 -26.74 44.32
C LEU A 40 9.83 -26.98 43.46
N GLY A 41 10.75 -27.80 43.97
CA GLY A 41 12.01 -28.11 43.34
C GLY A 41 11.86 -29.00 42.11
N LYS A 42 11.66 -28.41 40.94
CA LYS A 42 11.88 -29.05 39.64
C LYS A 42 13.18 -28.52 39.05
N GLY A 43 14.01 -29.40 38.54
CA GLY A 43 15.33 -29.08 38.03
C GLY A 43 15.34 -27.97 36.99
N ARG A 44 16.47 -27.29 36.84
CA ARG A 44 16.65 -26.13 35.92
C ARG A 44 16.11 -26.33 34.49
N PHE A 45 16.16 -27.56 33.97
CA PHE A 45 15.67 -27.95 32.64
C PHE A 45 14.16 -27.89 32.51
N GLY A 46 13.38 -28.30 33.51
CA GLY A 46 11.91 -28.23 33.48
C GLY A 46 11.39 -26.79 33.47
N ARG A 47 12.05 -25.89 34.20
CA ARG A 47 11.64 -24.46 34.26
C ARG A 47 11.85 -23.71 32.92
N VAL A 48 12.91 -24.05 32.17
CA VAL A 48 13.17 -23.44 30.86
C VAL A 48 12.15 -23.92 29.82
N ALA A 49 11.80 -25.21 29.82
CA ALA A 49 10.80 -25.75 28.93
C ALA A 49 9.40 -25.16 29.20
N ASP A 50 9.00 -25.10 30.47
CA ASP A 50 7.71 -24.50 30.87
C ASP A 50 7.63 -23.02 30.48
N SER A 51 8.72 -22.24 30.61
CA SER A 51 8.75 -20.84 30.21
C SER A 51 8.65 -20.64 28.69
N ILE A 52 9.25 -21.53 27.88
CA ILE A 52 9.11 -21.49 26.41
C ILE A 52 7.65 -21.71 25.99
N TYR A 53 6.99 -22.75 26.56
CA TYR A 53 5.58 -23.03 26.24
C TYR A 53 4.66 -21.89 26.65
N ILE A 54 4.86 -21.31 27.84
CA ILE A 54 4.07 -20.17 28.32
C ILE A 54 4.28 -18.95 27.41
N LEU A 55 5.51 -18.61 27.08
CA LEU A 55 5.84 -17.49 26.20
C LEU A 55 5.21 -17.69 24.80
N THR A 56 5.30 -18.90 24.25
CA THR A 56 4.68 -19.24 22.97
C THR A 56 3.16 -19.13 23.05
N LEU A 57 2.53 -19.64 24.11
CA LEU A 57 1.09 -19.57 24.30
C LEU A 57 0.60 -18.13 24.42
N VAL A 58 1.29 -17.31 25.22
CA VAL A 58 0.94 -15.90 25.42
C VAL A 58 1.12 -15.11 24.12
N SER A 59 2.28 -15.22 23.47
CA SER A 59 2.54 -14.48 22.22
C SER A 59 1.60 -14.86 21.09
N THR A 60 1.32 -16.16 20.92
CA THR A 60 0.37 -16.60 19.88
C THR A 60 -1.08 -16.21 20.21
N SER A 61 -1.47 -16.25 21.50
CA SER A 61 -2.80 -15.77 21.92
C SER A 61 -2.98 -14.29 21.68
N LEU A 62 -1.96 -13.47 21.91
CA LEU A 62 -1.98 -12.04 21.63
C LEU A 62 -2.11 -11.75 20.14
N VAL A 63 -1.34 -12.45 19.30
CA VAL A 63 -1.42 -12.31 17.85
C VAL A 63 -2.80 -12.75 17.34
N LEU A 64 -3.35 -13.83 17.87
CA LEU A 64 -4.71 -14.26 17.53
C LEU A 64 -5.77 -13.25 17.98
N ALA A 65 -5.68 -12.72 19.19
CA ALA A 65 -6.57 -11.66 19.68
C ALA A 65 -6.51 -10.43 18.78
N ALA A 66 -5.30 -10.01 18.38
CA ALA A 66 -5.11 -8.91 17.42
C ALA A 66 -5.72 -9.24 16.05
N ALA A 67 -5.48 -10.43 15.50
CA ALA A 67 -6.04 -10.84 14.23
C ALA A 67 -7.59 -10.87 14.27
N PHE A 68 -8.18 -11.42 15.33
CA PHE A 68 -9.64 -11.41 15.50
C PHE A 68 -10.21 -10.02 15.76
N SER A 69 -9.47 -9.13 16.41
CA SER A 69 -9.91 -7.74 16.62
C SER A 69 -10.07 -6.98 15.29
N SER A 70 -9.39 -7.43 14.22
CA SER A 70 -9.57 -6.85 12.88
C SER A 70 -11.01 -6.97 12.37
N LEU A 71 -11.70 -8.08 12.68
CA LEU A 71 -13.12 -8.24 12.33
C LEU A 71 -14.00 -7.21 13.03
N LEU A 72 -13.64 -6.87 14.27
CA LEU A 72 -14.33 -5.85 15.05
C LEU A 72 -14.05 -4.45 14.49
N ALA A 73 -12.78 -4.18 14.11
CA ALA A 73 -12.39 -2.94 13.48
C ALA A 73 -13.15 -2.66 12.19
N PHE A 74 -13.28 -3.67 11.31
CA PHE A 74 -14.07 -3.53 10.07
C PHE A 74 -15.55 -3.25 10.35
N ARG A 75 -16.12 -3.84 11.38
CA ARG A 75 -17.54 -3.65 11.72
C ARG A 75 -17.83 -2.27 12.32
N PHE A 76 -16.94 -1.73 13.13
CA PHE A 76 -17.11 -0.46 13.83
C PHE A 76 -16.35 0.71 13.22
N GLY A 77 -15.58 0.47 12.13
CA GLY A 77 -14.74 1.50 11.52
C GLY A 77 -13.65 2.02 12.45
N ALA A 78 -13.22 1.20 13.43
CA ALA A 78 -12.21 1.58 14.40
C ALA A 78 -10.80 1.49 13.78
N PRO A 79 -9.86 2.37 14.17
CA PRO A 79 -8.46 2.25 13.76
C PRO A 79 -7.87 0.93 14.28
N LEU A 80 -7.52 0.03 13.37
CA LEU A 80 -7.04 -1.32 13.73
C LEU A 80 -5.78 -1.28 14.60
N LEU A 81 -4.86 -0.36 14.29
CA LEU A 81 -3.61 -0.20 15.03
C LEU A 81 -3.84 0.23 16.49
N LEU A 82 -4.90 1.00 16.74
CA LEU A 82 -5.31 1.37 18.10
C LEU A 82 -5.73 0.12 18.89
N LEU A 83 -6.45 -0.81 18.26
CA LEU A 83 -6.85 -2.06 18.93
C LEU A 83 -5.64 -2.91 19.32
N PHE A 84 -4.65 -3.03 18.45
CA PHE A 84 -3.41 -3.75 18.76
C PHE A 84 -2.66 -3.11 19.93
N LEU A 85 -2.58 -1.78 19.92
CA LEU A 85 -1.96 -1.02 21.00
C LEU A 85 -2.68 -1.22 22.33
N VAL A 86 -4.02 -1.15 22.32
CA VAL A 86 -4.87 -1.36 23.52
C VAL A 86 -4.77 -2.80 24.02
N ILE A 87 -4.76 -3.81 23.14
CA ILE A 87 -4.57 -5.21 23.53
C ILE A 87 -3.21 -5.36 24.24
N GLY A 88 -2.13 -4.79 23.67
CA GLY A 88 -0.83 -4.77 24.31
C GLY A 88 -0.85 -4.09 25.68
N LEU A 89 -1.49 -2.91 25.78
CA LEU A 89 -1.61 -2.13 27.01
C LEU A 89 -2.37 -2.88 28.13
N VAL A 90 -3.49 -3.51 27.78
CA VAL A 90 -4.31 -4.28 28.74
C VAL A 90 -3.58 -5.53 29.21
N THR A 91 -2.75 -6.12 28.39
CA THR A 91 -1.98 -7.32 28.74
C THR A 91 -0.67 -7.00 29.46
N GLY A 92 -0.21 -5.76 29.39
CA GLY A 92 1.03 -5.29 30.03
C GLY A 92 1.02 -5.33 31.55
N THR A 93 2.05 -4.74 32.16
CA THR A 93 2.33 -4.77 33.60
C THR A 93 1.18 -4.30 34.48
N ASP A 94 0.50 -3.21 34.09
CA ASP A 94 -0.60 -2.62 34.85
C ASP A 94 -1.96 -3.29 34.61
N GLY A 95 -2.06 -4.18 33.58
CA GLY A 95 -3.28 -4.91 33.23
C GLY A 95 -3.23 -6.36 33.69
N LEU A 96 -2.89 -7.29 32.79
CA LEU A 96 -2.79 -8.72 33.11
C LEU A 96 -1.46 -9.12 33.79
N GLY A 97 -0.54 -8.18 33.99
CA GLY A 97 0.71 -8.41 34.71
C GLY A 97 1.82 -9.08 33.88
N ILE A 98 1.76 -9.01 32.54
CA ILE A 98 2.82 -9.50 31.69
C ILE A 98 3.93 -8.44 31.66
N GLU A 99 5.06 -8.75 32.32
CA GLU A 99 6.22 -7.88 32.37
C GLU A 99 7.04 -8.00 31.07
N PHE A 100 7.13 -6.91 30.33
CA PHE A 100 8.01 -6.76 29.18
C PHE A 100 8.78 -5.44 29.30
N ASP A 101 9.95 -5.49 29.92
CA ASP A 101 10.75 -4.29 30.24
C ASP A 101 12.12 -4.27 29.52
N ASN A 102 12.23 -4.96 28.38
CA ASN A 102 13.45 -5.01 27.60
C ASN A 102 13.39 -4.06 26.40
N ALA A 103 13.81 -2.80 26.60
CA ALA A 103 13.85 -1.78 25.56
C ALA A 103 14.72 -2.17 24.35
N ASN A 104 15.83 -2.90 24.58
CA ASN A 104 16.71 -3.36 23.49
C ASN A 104 16.01 -4.37 22.59
N ALA A 105 15.30 -5.35 23.19
CA ALA A 105 14.54 -6.33 22.44
C ALA A 105 13.38 -5.66 21.69
N ALA A 106 12.67 -4.72 22.34
CA ALA A 106 11.60 -3.95 21.71
C ALA A 106 12.12 -3.15 20.51
N TYR A 107 13.24 -2.47 20.66
CA TYR A 107 13.84 -1.68 19.59
C TYR A 107 14.35 -2.56 18.43
N PHE A 108 14.98 -3.70 18.74
CA PHE A 108 15.49 -4.64 17.74
C PHE A 108 14.34 -5.21 16.88
N VAL A 109 13.32 -5.78 17.52
CA VAL A 109 12.16 -6.36 16.84
C VAL A 109 11.41 -5.27 16.07
N GLY A 110 11.19 -4.10 16.67
CA GLY A 110 10.55 -2.96 16.04
C GLY A 110 11.31 -2.44 14.82
N SER A 111 12.65 -2.43 14.87
CA SER A 111 13.47 -1.98 13.72
C SER A 111 13.40 -2.95 12.54
N ILE A 112 13.41 -4.27 12.79
CA ILE A 112 13.19 -5.28 11.75
C ILE A 112 11.79 -5.13 11.16
N ALA A 113 10.78 -5.03 12.01
CA ALA A 113 9.39 -4.86 11.59
C ALA A 113 9.23 -3.59 10.72
N LEU A 114 9.82 -2.47 11.14
CA LEU A 114 9.79 -1.22 10.38
C LEU A 114 10.51 -1.33 9.03
N ALA A 115 11.66 -2.01 8.98
CA ALA A 115 12.38 -2.23 7.73
C ALA A 115 11.53 -3.01 6.72
N LEU A 116 10.79 -4.03 7.17
CA LEU A 116 9.87 -4.81 6.34
C LEU A 116 8.68 -3.97 5.86
N ILE A 117 8.09 -3.17 6.74
CA ILE A 117 6.98 -2.25 6.40
C ILE A 117 7.43 -1.23 5.35
N LEU A 118 8.62 -0.64 5.50
CA LEU A 118 9.15 0.34 4.56
C LEU A 118 9.51 -0.29 3.20
N PHE A 119 10.07 -1.50 3.20
CA PHE A 119 10.31 -2.23 1.96
C PHE A 119 9.01 -2.52 1.21
N ASP A 120 7.97 -2.99 1.91
CA ASP A 120 6.65 -3.25 1.33
C ASP A 120 5.99 -1.96 0.81
N ALA A 121 6.07 -0.87 1.57
CA ALA A 121 5.59 0.45 1.14
C ALA A 121 6.30 0.91 -0.15
N GLY A 122 7.64 0.75 -0.21
CA GLY A 122 8.42 1.03 -1.41
C GLY A 122 8.03 0.14 -2.59
N PHE A 123 7.86 -1.16 -2.35
CA PHE A 123 7.46 -2.13 -3.37
C PHE A 123 6.08 -1.82 -3.97
N GLY A 124 5.17 -1.27 -3.17
CA GLY A 124 3.84 -0.82 -3.60
C GLY A 124 3.81 0.54 -4.29
N THR A 125 4.91 1.32 -4.30
CA THR A 125 4.93 2.69 -4.83
C THR A 125 5.29 2.73 -6.31
N PRO A 126 4.36 3.07 -7.24
CA PRO A 126 4.64 3.10 -8.66
C PRO A 126 5.44 4.36 -9.07
N VAL A 127 6.39 4.21 -10.01
CA VAL A 127 7.28 5.31 -10.47
C VAL A 127 6.51 6.48 -11.08
N HIS A 128 5.36 6.25 -11.71
CA HIS A 128 4.56 7.35 -12.25
C HIS A 128 3.98 8.24 -11.14
N ALA A 129 3.64 7.67 -9.99
CA ALA A 129 3.21 8.42 -8.81
C ALA A 129 4.34 9.31 -8.27
N LEU A 130 5.59 8.79 -8.27
CA LEU A 130 6.77 9.56 -7.90
C LEU A 130 6.95 10.80 -8.80
N ARG A 131 6.73 10.70 -10.10
CA ARG A 131 6.86 11.84 -11.02
C ARG A 131 5.86 12.96 -10.74
N GLN A 132 4.66 12.62 -10.27
CA GLN A 132 3.59 13.59 -10.04
C GLN A 132 3.64 14.22 -8.65
N ALA A 133 4.04 13.47 -7.63
CA ALA A 133 3.91 13.85 -6.24
C ALA A 133 5.23 13.95 -5.46
N ALA A 134 6.39 13.58 -6.05
CA ALA A 134 7.67 13.54 -5.32
C ALA A 134 8.08 14.90 -4.76
N ALA A 135 8.03 15.97 -5.56
CA ALA A 135 8.48 17.28 -5.10
C ALA A 135 7.66 17.81 -3.90
N PRO A 136 6.30 17.88 -3.95
CA PRO A 136 5.52 18.29 -2.80
C PRO A 136 5.66 17.34 -1.60
N ALA A 137 5.74 16.03 -1.82
CA ALA A 137 5.89 15.05 -0.76
C ALA A 137 7.26 15.16 -0.06
N LEU A 138 8.34 15.36 -0.81
CA LEU A 138 9.67 15.56 -0.23
C LEU A 138 9.78 16.87 0.55
N VAL A 139 9.15 17.95 0.09
CA VAL A 139 9.08 19.21 0.86
C VAL A 139 8.29 19.02 2.15
N LEU A 140 7.19 18.26 2.12
CA LEU A 140 6.44 17.90 3.32
C LEU A 140 7.27 17.03 4.26
N ALA A 141 7.95 16.01 3.74
CA ALA A 141 8.76 15.10 4.53
C ALA A 141 10.01 15.77 5.15
N THR A 142 10.57 16.80 4.52
CA THR A 142 11.76 17.52 5.00
C THR A 142 11.38 18.81 5.75
N PHE A 143 11.02 19.83 5.02
CA PHE A 143 10.69 21.15 5.59
C PHE A 143 9.45 21.10 6.48
N GLY A 144 8.41 20.34 6.06
CA GLY A 144 7.20 20.17 6.84
C GLY A 144 7.46 19.46 8.17
N VAL A 145 8.32 18.43 8.19
CA VAL A 145 8.73 17.76 9.43
C VAL A 145 9.52 18.70 10.32
N LEU A 146 10.52 19.42 9.79
CA LEU A 146 11.31 20.38 10.58
C LEU A 146 10.44 21.46 11.22
N LEU A 147 9.46 21.99 10.48
CA LEU A 147 8.52 22.99 10.99
C LEU A 147 7.61 22.39 12.07
N THR A 148 7.13 21.16 11.86
CA THR A 148 6.34 20.43 12.88
C THR A 148 7.17 20.22 14.16
N VAL A 149 8.41 19.78 14.02
CA VAL A 149 9.36 19.58 15.15
C VAL A 149 9.57 20.89 15.89
N GLY A 150 9.79 22.01 15.19
CA GLY A 150 9.98 23.31 15.79
C GLY A 150 8.76 23.79 16.58
N ILE A 151 7.56 23.69 16.00
CA ILE A 151 6.32 24.08 16.69
C ILE A 151 6.08 23.19 17.92
N MET A 152 6.29 21.88 17.78
CA MET A 152 6.16 20.93 18.88
C MET A 152 7.20 21.16 19.98
N ALA A 153 8.43 21.53 19.63
CA ALA A 153 9.47 21.85 20.60
C ALA A 153 9.08 23.08 21.45
N VAL A 154 8.57 24.14 20.80
CA VAL A 154 8.05 25.32 21.53
C VAL A 154 6.91 24.93 22.46
N ALA A 155 5.92 24.18 21.95
CA ALA A 155 4.78 23.76 22.78
C ALA A 155 5.23 22.87 23.94
N THR A 156 6.14 21.94 23.72
CA THR A 156 6.67 21.03 24.77
C THR A 156 7.42 21.80 25.85
N HIS A 157 8.28 22.75 25.45
CA HIS A 157 9.02 23.57 26.39
C HIS A 157 8.09 24.34 27.36
N PHE A 158 7.06 24.99 26.82
CA PHE A 158 6.14 25.77 27.64
C PHE A 158 5.12 24.94 28.43
N LEU A 159 4.63 23.81 27.89
CA LEU A 159 3.61 22.98 28.54
C LEU A 159 4.20 22.02 29.58
N MET A 160 5.42 21.53 29.35
CA MET A 160 6.05 20.53 30.21
C MET A 160 7.27 21.07 30.98
N GLY A 161 7.78 22.26 30.65
CA GLY A 161 8.97 22.82 31.28
C GLY A 161 10.27 22.07 30.94
N LEU A 162 10.28 21.24 29.86
CA LEU A 162 11.46 20.47 29.44
C LEU A 162 12.51 21.39 28.81
N GLY A 163 13.78 21.00 28.92
CA GLY A 163 14.86 21.68 28.21
C GLY A 163 14.64 21.71 26.69
N TRP A 164 15.21 22.71 26.01
CA TRP A 164 15.01 22.88 24.57
C TRP A 164 15.38 21.65 23.73
N ILE A 165 16.53 20.98 24.03
CA ILE A 165 16.95 19.81 23.27
C ILE A 165 16.00 18.62 23.51
N GLN A 166 15.51 18.42 24.73
CA GLN A 166 14.50 17.40 25.04
C GLN A 166 13.16 17.71 24.35
N SER A 167 12.80 19.00 24.26
CA SER A 167 11.59 19.46 23.55
C SER A 167 11.69 19.23 22.05
N PHE A 168 12.84 19.52 21.43
CA PHE A 168 13.11 19.18 20.03
C PHE A 168 13.11 17.66 19.81
N LEU A 169 13.64 16.89 20.76
CA LEU A 169 13.64 15.42 20.71
C LEU A 169 12.21 14.87 20.69
N LEU A 170 11.33 15.35 21.58
CA LEU A 170 9.92 14.93 21.55
C LEU A 170 9.26 15.31 20.22
N GLY A 171 9.51 16.53 19.72
CA GLY A 171 9.04 16.97 18.41
C GLY A 171 9.50 16.04 17.27
N ALA A 172 10.77 15.61 17.27
CA ALA A 172 11.32 14.69 16.29
C ALA A 172 10.68 13.29 16.37
N ILE A 173 10.51 12.76 17.58
CA ILE A 173 9.85 11.48 17.85
C ILE A 173 8.43 11.47 17.26
N VAL A 174 7.65 12.52 17.49
CA VAL A 174 6.28 12.60 16.98
C VAL A 174 6.17 13.25 15.60
N GLY A 175 7.30 13.52 14.93
CA GLY A 175 7.35 14.18 13.62
C GLY A 175 6.93 13.30 12.44
N SER A 176 7.14 11.99 12.54
CA SER A 176 6.79 10.99 11.51
C SER A 176 5.27 10.78 11.40
N THR A 177 4.76 10.49 10.18
CA THR A 177 3.34 10.20 9.90
C THR A 177 3.17 8.82 9.29
N ASP A 178 2.05 8.16 9.57
CA ASP A 178 1.72 6.82 9.11
C ASP A 178 0.61 6.84 8.05
N ALA A 179 0.99 6.70 6.78
CA ALA A 179 0.03 6.59 5.69
C ALA A 179 -0.60 5.19 5.59
N ALA A 180 0.06 4.13 6.06
CA ALA A 180 -0.48 2.78 6.00
C ALA A 180 -1.78 2.66 6.80
N ALA A 181 -1.83 3.25 8.00
CA ALA A 181 -3.04 3.35 8.81
C ALA A 181 -4.18 4.07 8.08
N VAL A 182 -3.87 5.15 7.38
CA VAL A 182 -4.84 5.93 6.59
C VAL A 182 -5.43 5.09 5.46
N PHE A 183 -4.58 4.45 4.67
CA PHE A 183 -5.03 3.63 3.54
C PHE A 183 -5.81 2.40 3.99
N PHE A 184 -5.47 1.85 5.14
CA PHE A 184 -6.28 0.80 5.75
C PHE A 184 -7.71 1.30 6.03
N LEU A 185 -7.86 2.44 6.68
CA LEU A 185 -9.17 3.02 7.00
C LEU A 185 -10.00 3.35 5.75
N LEU A 186 -9.35 3.89 4.71
CA LEU A 186 -9.99 4.17 3.43
C LEU A 186 -10.46 2.90 2.72
N ARG A 187 -9.62 1.83 2.70
CA ARG A 187 -9.98 0.53 2.14
C ARG A 187 -11.12 -0.14 2.93
N ALA A 188 -11.06 -0.11 4.26
CA ALA A 188 -12.12 -0.63 5.12
C ALA A 188 -13.47 0.07 4.86
N GLY A 189 -13.43 1.38 4.54
CA GLY A 189 -14.60 2.16 4.12
C GLY A 189 -14.97 2.01 2.65
N ASN A 190 -14.30 1.11 1.90
CA ASN A 190 -14.47 0.91 0.47
C ASN A 190 -14.41 2.23 -0.33
N THR A 191 -13.43 3.07 0.00
CA THR A 191 -13.34 4.45 -0.47
C THR A 191 -11.96 4.69 -1.09
N GLU A 192 -11.94 5.18 -2.32
CA GLU A 192 -10.72 5.62 -2.99
C GLU A 192 -10.67 7.15 -3.01
N ILE A 193 -9.46 7.69 -2.85
CA ILE A 193 -9.18 9.13 -2.91
C ILE A 193 -8.40 9.46 -4.18
N ARG A 194 -8.40 10.75 -4.56
CA ARG A 194 -7.67 11.24 -5.74
C ARG A 194 -6.21 10.78 -5.70
N GLU A 195 -5.73 10.23 -6.82
CA GLU A 195 -4.40 9.63 -6.94
C GLU A 195 -3.27 10.59 -6.50
N ARG A 196 -3.37 11.87 -6.87
CA ARG A 196 -2.40 12.88 -6.45
C ARG A 196 -2.26 12.99 -4.93
N VAL A 197 -3.38 12.98 -4.21
CA VAL A 197 -3.40 13.06 -2.74
C VAL A 197 -2.85 11.77 -2.14
N ARG A 198 -3.27 10.63 -2.69
CA ARG A 198 -2.79 9.30 -2.29
C ARG A 198 -1.27 9.19 -2.44
N SER A 199 -0.75 9.48 -3.65
CA SER A 199 0.68 9.41 -3.93
C SER A 199 1.50 10.37 -3.07
N THR A 200 0.97 11.57 -2.77
CA THR A 200 1.64 12.51 -1.87
C THR A 200 1.77 11.94 -0.46
N LEU A 201 0.71 11.33 0.08
CA LEU A 201 0.75 10.69 1.41
C LEU A 201 1.70 9.49 1.47
N GLU A 202 1.68 8.63 0.42
CA GLU A 202 2.57 7.46 0.35
C GLU A 202 4.05 7.86 0.35
N ILE A 203 4.41 8.82 -0.49
CA ILE A 203 5.80 9.28 -0.62
C ILE A 203 6.21 10.10 0.62
N GLU A 204 5.33 10.95 1.15
CA GLU A 204 5.58 11.70 2.37
C GLU A 204 5.91 10.76 3.52
N SER A 205 5.03 9.79 3.80
CA SER A 205 5.21 8.84 4.91
C SER A 205 6.48 8.01 4.76
N GLY A 206 6.74 7.44 3.59
CA GLY A 206 7.97 6.66 3.36
C GLY A 206 9.25 7.47 3.46
N SER A 207 9.18 8.82 3.28
CA SER A 207 10.35 9.71 3.32
C SER A 207 10.52 10.39 4.67
N ASN A 208 9.44 10.68 5.43
CA ASN A 208 9.53 11.39 6.70
C ASN A 208 10.01 10.49 7.84
N ASP A 209 9.73 9.16 7.77
CA ASP A 209 10.20 8.21 8.77
C ASP A 209 11.72 8.20 8.93
N PRO A 210 12.52 8.03 7.87
CA PRO A 210 13.96 8.12 7.97
C PRO A 210 14.48 9.47 8.48
N ILE A 211 13.79 10.56 8.17
CA ILE A 211 14.15 11.90 8.63
C ILE A 211 13.90 12.05 10.14
N ALA A 212 12.74 11.58 10.60
CA ALA A 212 12.41 11.57 12.02
C ALA A 212 13.37 10.68 12.84
N ILE A 213 13.73 9.50 12.30
CA ILE A 213 14.71 8.59 12.88
C ILE A 213 16.06 9.28 13.02
N PHE A 214 16.55 9.88 11.94
CA PHE A 214 17.82 10.59 11.94
C PHE A 214 17.85 11.73 12.96
N LEU A 215 16.82 12.59 12.96
CA LEU A 215 16.72 13.72 13.91
C LEU A 215 16.70 13.22 15.35
N THR A 216 15.88 12.19 15.63
CA THR A 216 15.77 11.60 16.96
C THR A 216 17.12 11.04 17.44
N LEU A 217 17.78 10.22 16.62
CA LEU A 217 19.08 9.63 16.98
C LEU A 217 20.16 10.71 17.16
N SER A 218 20.17 11.75 16.33
CA SER A 218 21.12 12.86 16.46
C SER A 218 20.91 13.64 17.75
N LEU A 219 19.65 13.97 18.10
CA LEU A 219 19.34 14.69 19.33
C LEU A 219 19.61 13.84 20.59
N VAL A 220 19.31 12.54 20.53
CA VAL A 220 19.63 11.61 21.61
C VAL A 220 21.14 11.53 21.85
N LYS A 221 21.95 11.45 20.78
CA LYS A 221 23.43 11.47 20.90
C LYS A 221 23.94 12.74 21.54
N VAL A 222 23.38 13.91 21.18
CA VAL A 222 23.75 15.19 21.80
C VAL A 222 23.44 15.21 23.29
N LEU A 223 22.25 14.71 23.68
CA LEU A 223 21.85 14.62 25.09
C LEU A 223 22.72 13.63 25.88
N ALA A 224 23.04 12.46 25.30
CA ALA A 224 23.82 11.40 25.95
C ALA A 224 25.30 11.81 26.14
N LEU A 225 25.87 12.58 25.22
CA LEU A 225 27.27 13.02 25.30
C LEU A 225 27.49 14.19 26.27
N GLY A 226 26.42 14.87 26.71
CA GLY A 226 26.53 16.01 27.64
C GLY A 226 27.41 17.17 27.13
N GLN A 227 27.76 17.17 25.85
CA GLN A 227 28.63 18.17 25.27
C GLN A 227 27.91 19.49 25.07
N VAL A 228 28.45 20.57 25.62
CA VAL A 228 28.08 21.94 25.28
C VAL A 228 28.70 22.24 23.91
N VAL A 229 28.00 21.83 22.84
CA VAL A 229 28.42 22.16 21.48
C VAL A 229 27.84 23.53 21.13
N GLU A 230 28.64 24.43 20.54
CA GLU A 230 28.11 25.69 20.01
C GLU A 230 26.96 25.41 19.03
N PRO A 231 25.83 26.16 19.12
CA PRO A 231 24.64 25.90 18.32
C PRO A 231 24.91 25.80 16.81
N ALA A 232 25.80 26.63 16.27
CA ALA A 232 26.16 26.64 14.85
C ALA A 232 26.92 25.37 14.44
N GLY A 233 27.87 24.92 15.23
CA GLY A 233 28.61 23.68 14.99
C GLY A 233 27.72 22.43 15.09
N MET A 234 26.76 22.44 16.00
CA MET A 234 25.77 21.37 16.15
C MET A 234 24.88 21.24 14.90
N VAL A 235 24.31 22.34 14.41
CA VAL A 235 23.46 22.34 13.20
C VAL A 235 24.25 21.85 11.99
N PHE A 236 25.49 22.31 11.81
CA PHE A 236 26.33 21.87 10.70
C PHE A 236 26.67 20.38 10.77
N SER A 237 27.01 19.86 11.97
CA SER A 237 27.27 18.44 12.19
C SER A 237 26.05 17.56 11.92
N ILE A 238 24.87 17.98 12.40
CA ILE A 238 23.61 17.29 12.12
C ILE A 238 23.31 17.32 10.62
N ALA A 239 23.44 18.46 9.93
CA ALA A 239 23.16 18.57 8.50
C ALA A 239 24.10 17.68 7.68
N THR A 240 25.39 17.73 7.93
CA THR A 240 26.38 16.89 7.20
C THR A 240 26.18 15.39 7.47
N GLY A 241 25.88 15.02 8.72
CA GLY A 241 25.52 13.66 9.09
C GLY A 241 24.27 13.17 8.34
N PHE A 242 23.24 14.01 8.28
CA PHE A 242 22.01 13.72 7.54
C PHE A 242 22.26 13.41 6.06
N PHE A 243 22.94 14.32 5.37
CA PHE A 243 23.24 14.10 3.95
C PHE A 243 24.09 12.85 3.72
N LYS A 244 25.07 12.58 4.60
CA LYS A 244 25.91 11.39 4.52
C LYS A 244 25.08 10.11 4.70
N GLU A 245 24.26 10.01 5.75
CA GLU A 245 23.43 8.84 6.01
C GLU A 245 22.39 8.62 4.90
N MET A 246 21.78 9.69 4.40
CA MET A 246 20.80 9.64 3.30
C MET A 246 21.44 9.17 1.98
N LEU A 247 22.62 9.71 1.62
CA LEU A 247 23.31 9.35 0.38
C LEU A 247 23.78 7.88 0.42
N ILE A 248 24.42 7.46 1.52
CA ILE A 248 24.88 6.07 1.67
C ILE A 248 23.69 5.11 1.64
N GLY A 249 22.63 5.40 2.40
CA GLY A 249 21.42 4.57 2.43
C GLY A 249 20.76 4.47 1.06
N SER A 250 20.61 5.60 0.36
CA SER A 250 20.02 5.63 -0.98
C SER A 250 20.85 4.86 -2.01
N PHE A 251 22.17 4.99 -1.97
CA PHE A 251 23.07 4.29 -2.88
C PHE A 251 23.03 2.77 -2.66
N ILE A 252 23.09 2.33 -1.40
CA ILE A 252 22.99 0.91 -1.04
C ILE A 252 21.59 0.37 -1.38
N GLY A 253 20.54 1.15 -1.17
CA GLY A 253 19.18 0.79 -1.54
C GLY A 253 18.99 0.59 -3.05
N LEU A 254 19.56 1.47 -3.87
CA LEU A 254 19.54 1.34 -5.34
C LEU A 254 20.27 0.07 -5.80
N ILE A 255 21.49 -0.15 -5.30
CA ILE A 255 22.27 -1.36 -5.63
C ILE A 255 21.56 -2.61 -5.12
N GLY A 256 21.09 -2.59 -3.88
CA GLY A 256 20.37 -3.71 -3.26
C GLY A 256 19.09 -4.07 -4.01
N GLY A 257 18.29 -3.07 -4.38
CA GLY A 257 17.10 -3.28 -5.22
C GLY A 257 17.43 -3.88 -6.58
N TYR A 258 18.51 -3.40 -7.23
CA TYR A 258 18.99 -3.98 -8.48
C TYR A 258 19.43 -5.44 -8.31
N VAL A 259 20.15 -5.75 -7.23
CA VAL A 259 20.58 -7.12 -6.92
C VAL A 259 19.37 -8.02 -6.68
N ILE A 260 18.36 -7.56 -5.94
CA ILE A 260 17.11 -8.28 -5.73
C ILE A 260 16.47 -8.64 -7.08
N VAL A 261 16.29 -7.65 -7.97
CA VAL A 261 15.70 -7.85 -9.30
C VAL A 261 16.50 -8.89 -10.09
N ARG A 262 17.81 -8.73 -10.14
CA ARG A 262 18.69 -9.64 -10.91
C ARG A 262 18.70 -11.07 -10.38
N LEU A 263 18.66 -11.23 -9.05
CA LEU A 263 18.60 -12.56 -8.45
C LEU A 263 17.27 -13.25 -8.73
N VAL A 264 16.16 -12.54 -8.55
CA VAL A 264 14.81 -13.09 -8.85
C VAL A 264 14.64 -13.47 -10.32
N GLU A 265 15.23 -12.70 -11.26
CA GLU A 265 15.17 -13.00 -12.68
C GLU A 265 16.06 -14.17 -13.12
N LYS A 266 17.27 -14.30 -12.54
CA LYS A 266 18.30 -15.24 -13.00
C LYS A 266 18.26 -16.59 -12.29
N VAL A 267 17.85 -16.59 -11.02
CA VAL A 267 17.89 -17.82 -10.23
C VAL A 267 16.59 -18.57 -10.41
N ASP A 268 16.70 -19.81 -10.90
CA ASP A 268 15.56 -20.70 -11.06
C ASP A 268 15.27 -21.42 -9.74
N ILE A 269 14.62 -20.70 -8.83
CA ILE A 269 14.19 -21.19 -7.52
C ILE A 269 12.69 -21.50 -7.57
N ASP A 270 12.26 -22.46 -6.75
CA ASP A 270 10.85 -22.75 -6.52
C ASP A 270 10.06 -21.47 -6.23
N ARG A 271 8.90 -21.35 -6.87
CA ARG A 271 8.04 -20.14 -6.77
C ARG A 271 7.63 -19.81 -5.32
N GLY A 272 7.52 -20.83 -4.47
CA GLY A 272 7.23 -20.65 -3.05
C GLY A 272 8.38 -20.03 -2.24
N LEU A 273 9.63 -20.21 -2.68
CA LEU A 273 10.81 -19.67 -2.01
C LEU A 273 11.16 -18.24 -2.45
N LEU A 274 10.70 -17.81 -3.62
CA LEU A 274 10.98 -16.45 -4.12
C LEU A 274 10.59 -15.32 -3.16
N PRO A 275 9.38 -15.33 -2.55
CA PRO A 275 9.03 -14.31 -1.57
C PRO A 275 9.94 -14.28 -0.34
N ILE A 276 10.37 -15.47 0.12
CA ILE A 276 11.30 -15.59 1.26
C ILE A 276 12.68 -15.05 0.90
N LEU A 277 13.15 -15.33 -0.33
CA LEU A 277 14.40 -14.78 -0.83
C LEU A 277 14.36 -13.24 -0.85
N VAL A 278 13.28 -12.65 -1.38
CA VAL A 278 13.10 -11.20 -1.42
C VAL A 278 13.07 -10.59 -0.01
N LEU A 279 12.38 -11.24 0.93
CA LEU A 279 12.37 -10.84 2.34
C LEU A 279 13.78 -10.84 2.94
N ALA A 280 14.53 -11.94 2.77
CA ALA A 280 15.88 -12.05 3.32
C ALA A 280 16.83 -11.01 2.70
N LEU A 281 16.74 -10.78 1.39
CA LEU A 281 17.52 -9.78 0.69
C LEU A 281 17.17 -8.35 1.13
N SER A 282 15.90 -8.04 1.38
CA SER A 282 15.49 -6.72 1.88
C SER A 282 16.08 -6.42 3.26
N LEU A 283 16.06 -7.40 4.18
CA LEU A 283 16.69 -7.29 5.49
C LEU A 283 18.23 -7.21 5.39
N MET A 284 18.82 -7.92 4.43
CA MET A 284 20.24 -7.82 4.16
C MET A 284 20.65 -6.42 3.69
N VAL A 285 19.85 -5.80 2.79
CA VAL A 285 20.06 -4.42 2.33
C VAL A 285 19.98 -3.44 3.51
N PHE A 286 18.96 -3.60 4.37
CA PHE A 286 18.81 -2.83 5.60
C PHE A 286 20.05 -2.95 6.49
N GLY A 287 20.53 -4.18 6.73
CA GLY A 287 21.70 -4.45 7.59
C GLY A 287 23.00 -3.90 7.00
N ILE A 288 23.25 -4.10 5.69
CA ILE A 288 24.45 -3.57 5.01
C ILE A 288 24.49 -2.05 5.07
N ALA A 289 23.36 -1.37 4.82
CA ALA A 289 23.30 0.08 4.89
C ALA A 289 23.57 0.61 6.29
N GLY A 290 23.01 -0.03 7.32
CA GLY A 290 23.27 0.31 8.73
C GLY A 290 24.75 0.09 9.11
N PHE A 291 25.33 -1.03 8.68
CA PHE A 291 26.75 -1.33 8.91
C PHE A 291 27.69 -0.32 8.24
N ALA A 292 27.31 0.17 7.05
CA ALA A 292 28.05 1.21 6.33
C ALA A 292 27.78 2.64 6.85
N HIS A 293 27.18 2.80 8.03
CA HIS A 293 26.79 4.10 8.60
C HIS A 293 25.85 4.93 7.70
N GLY A 294 25.04 4.26 6.87
CA GLY A 294 23.94 4.84 6.13
C GLY A 294 22.59 4.53 6.79
N SER A 295 21.53 5.18 6.32
CA SER A 295 20.19 4.87 6.78
C SER A 295 19.68 3.54 6.18
N GLY A 296 19.61 2.48 7.02
CA GLY A 296 19.07 1.18 6.62
C GLY A 296 17.60 1.27 6.19
N PHE A 297 16.83 2.13 6.83
CA PHE A 297 15.41 2.32 6.54
C PHE A 297 15.16 2.92 5.15
N ILE A 298 15.95 3.95 4.76
CA ILE A 298 15.94 4.49 3.39
C ILE A 298 16.39 3.42 2.39
N ALA A 299 17.42 2.67 2.72
CA ALA A 299 17.91 1.61 1.84
C ALA A 299 16.83 0.56 1.57
N ALA A 300 16.10 0.11 2.59
CA ALA A 300 14.98 -0.83 2.46
C ALA A 300 13.86 -0.23 1.60
N TYR A 301 13.45 1.02 1.86
CA TYR A 301 12.39 1.70 1.09
C TYR A 301 12.76 1.85 -0.39
N ILE A 302 13.97 2.33 -0.69
CA ILE A 302 14.43 2.50 -2.09
C ILE A 302 14.60 1.15 -2.78
N ALA A 303 15.12 0.13 -2.10
CA ALA A 303 15.21 -1.23 -2.64
C ALA A 303 13.81 -1.77 -2.97
N GLY A 304 12.82 -1.49 -2.13
CA GLY A 304 11.42 -1.79 -2.39
C GLY A 304 10.91 -1.11 -3.65
N ILE A 305 11.14 0.21 -3.82
CA ILE A 305 10.73 0.97 -5.03
C ILE A 305 11.36 0.35 -6.29
N VAL A 306 12.65 0.02 -6.25
CA VAL A 306 13.34 -0.57 -7.41
C VAL A 306 12.77 -1.95 -7.74
N ALA A 307 12.58 -2.80 -6.73
CA ALA A 307 12.07 -4.15 -6.93
C ALA A 307 10.59 -4.16 -7.37
N GLY A 308 9.75 -3.28 -6.78
CA GLY A 308 8.32 -3.22 -7.07
C GLY A 308 7.98 -2.66 -8.46
N ASN A 309 8.90 -1.87 -9.06
CA ASN A 309 8.73 -1.32 -10.42
C ASN A 309 9.47 -2.13 -11.50
N ALA A 310 10.11 -3.23 -11.14
CA ALA A 310 10.65 -4.20 -12.07
C ALA A 310 9.56 -5.21 -12.47
N ASN A 311 9.57 -5.66 -13.74
CA ASN A 311 8.69 -6.73 -14.22
C ASN A 311 9.18 -8.08 -13.69
N LEU A 312 9.04 -8.32 -12.39
CA LEU A 312 9.47 -9.54 -11.74
C LEU A 312 8.55 -10.71 -12.11
N ARG A 313 9.16 -11.89 -12.35
CA ARG A 313 8.40 -13.14 -12.37
C ARG A 313 7.74 -13.33 -11.00
N SER A 314 6.47 -13.72 -10.98
CA SER A 314 5.71 -13.94 -9.74
C SER A 314 5.54 -12.70 -8.84
N ALA A 315 5.59 -11.47 -9.41
CA ALA A 315 5.37 -10.23 -8.66
C ALA A 315 4.10 -10.24 -7.77
N PRO A 316 2.94 -10.79 -8.22
CA PRO A 316 1.75 -10.88 -7.37
C PRO A 316 1.93 -11.78 -6.14
N ALA A 317 2.67 -12.89 -6.28
CA ALA A 317 2.94 -13.79 -5.16
C ALA A 317 3.87 -13.14 -4.14
N ILE A 318 4.93 -12.46 -4.61
CA ILE A 318 5.84 -11.69 -3.78
C ILE A 318 5.06 -10.59 -3.04
N LYS A 319 4.21 -9.83 -3.72
CA LYS A 319 3.43 -8.75 -3.12
C LYS A 319 2.49 -9.27 -2.02
N ARG A 320 1.72 -10.33 -2.28
CA ARG A 320 0.82 -10.92 -1.26
C ARG A 320 1.57 -11.39 -0.02
N PHE A 321 2.76 -11.96 -0.20
CA PHE A 321 3.59 -12.40 0.91
C PHE A 321 4.12 -11.20 1.71
N GLN A 322 4.63 -10.16 1.02
CA GLN A 322 5.11 -8.93 1.65
C GLN A 322 3.98 -8.20 2.40
N ASP A 323 2.79 -8.09 1.81
CA ASP A 323 1.61 -7.56 2.50
C ASP A 323 1.33 -8.31 3.80
N GLY A 324 1.37 -9.66 3.78
CA GLY A 324 1.18 -10.49 4.98
C GLY A 324 2.27 -10.28 6.03
N MET A 325 3.53 -10.17 5.62
CA MET A 325 4.66 -9.89 6.52
C MET A 325 4.59 -8.48 7.09
N SER A 326 4.17 -7.50 6.31
CA SER A 326 3.93 -6.12 6.75
C SER A 326 2.84 -6.06 7.84
N TRP A 327 1.72 -6.78 7.63
CA TRP A 327 0.67 -6.91 8.63
C TRP A 327 1.15 -7.57 9.92
N LEU A 328 1.86 -8.69 9.82
CA LEU A 328 2.43 -9.37 10.99
C LEU A 328 3.40 -8.45 11.75
N SER A 329 4.24 -7.73 11.03
CA SER A 329 5.17 -6.74 11.59
C SER A 329 4.44 -5.63 12.34
N GLN A 330 3.35 -5.08 11.78
CA GLN A 330 2.53 -4.07 12.45
C GLN A 330 1.89 -4.63 13.72
N ILE A 331 1.28 -5.82 13.68
CA ILE A 331 0.69 -6.47 14.84
C ILE A 331 1.71 -6.62 15.96
N ILE A 332 2.87 -7.24 15.66
CA ILE A 332 3.93 -7.50 16.64
C ILE A 332 4.42 -6.18 17.24
N MET A 333 4.68 -5.18 16.40
CA MET A 333 5.21 -3.89 16.83
C MET A 333 4.24 -3.15 17.75
N PHE A 334 2.96 -3.03 17.37
CA PHE A 334 1.97 -2.32 18.20
C PHE A 334 1.63 -3.08 19.49
N LEU A 335 1.53 -4.40 19.45
CA LEU A 335 1.34 -5.22 20.65
C LEU A 335 2.52 -5.05 21.62
N MET A 336 3.74 -5.18 21.12
CA MET A 336 4.95 -5.08 21.92
C MET A 336 5.12 -3.68 22.55
N LEU A 337 4.85 -2.62 21.77
CA LEU A 337 4.91 -1.24 22.25
C LEU A 337 3.79 -0.97 23.28
N GLY A 338 2.61 -1.59 23.10
CA GLY A 338 1.55 -1.56 24.10
C GLY A 338 1.90 -2.27 25.39
N LEU A 339 2.55 -3.45 25.30
CA LEU A 339 3.05 -4.18 26.47
C LEU A 339 4.11 -3.40 27.25
N TYR A 340 4.96 -2.66 26.54
CA TYR A 340 6.05 -1.88 27.16
C TYR A 340 5.54 -0.64 27.91
N ALA A 341 4.35 -0.14 27.57
CA ALA A 341 3.77 1.05 28.17
C ALA A 341 3.24 0.75 29.59
N THR A 342 3.34 1.74 30.47
CA THR A 342 2.89 1.65 31.88
C THR A 342 1.84 2.72 32.16
N PRO A 343 0.54 2.42 32.05
CA PRO A 343 -0.56 3.35 32.26
C PRO A 343 -0.58 4.04 33.63
N SER A 344 -0.13 3.39 34.68
CA SER A 344 -0.02 3.95 36.02
C SER A 344 0.78 5.26 36.08
N GLN A 345 1.75 5.42 35.16
CA GLN A 345 2.59 6.62 35.06
C GLN A 345 1.99 7.72 34.17
N PHE A 346 0.84 7.48 33.53
CA PHE A 346 0.24 8.44 32.60
C PHE A 346 -0.46 9.59 33.30
N LEU A 347 -1.06 9.35 34.47
CA LEU A 347 -1.95 10.30 35.14
C LEU A 347 -1.34 11.71 35.33
N PRO A 348 -0.08 11.84 35.85
CA PRO A 348 0.53 13.15 36.08
C PRO A 348 0.87 13.90 34.78
N ILE A 349 1.07 13.20 33.66
CA ILE A 349 1.46 13.80 32.37
C ILE A 349 0.30 13.82 31.36
N LEU A 350 -0.89 13.34 31.73
CA LEU A 350 -2.01 13.17 30.80
C LEU A 350 -2.46 14.49 30.18
N ILE A 351 -2.70 15.49 31.02
CA ILE A 351 -3.20 16.82 30.56
C ILE A 351 -2.20 17.48 29.61
N PRO A 352 -0.91 17.65 29.95
CA PRO A 352 0.05 18.25 29.02
C PRO A 352 0.23 17.41 27.75
N SER A 353 0.18 16.08 27.84
CA SER A 353 0.31 15.20 26.65
C SER A 353 -0.89 15.35 25.70
N VAL A 354 -2.10 15.44 26.22
CA VAL A 354 -3.32 15.68 25.40
C VAL A 354 -3.28 17.06 24.76
N LEU A 355 -2.81 18.10 25.48
CA LEU A 355 -2.63 19.44 24.92
C LEU A 355 -1.56 19.45 23.82
N LEU A 356 -0.46 18.71 23.99
CA LEU A 356 0.56 18.52 22.95
C LEU A 356 -0.01 17.79 21.74
N ALA A 357 -0.81 16.75 21.94
CA ALA A 357 -1.50 16.06 20.84
C ALA A 357 -2.46 17.02 20.10
N ALA A 358 -3.21 17.83 20.83
CA ALA A 358 -4.08 18.85 20.24
C ALA A 358 -3.26 19.89 19.46
N THR A 359 -2.14 20.38 20.02
CA THR A 359 -1.23 21.29 19.31
C THR A 359 -0.69 20.65 18.02
N LEU A 360 -0.31 19.39 18.07
CA LEU A 360 0.17 18.65 16.91
C LEU A 360 -0.89 18.56 15.80
N ILE A 361 -2.11 18.16 16.16
CA ILE A 361 -3.21 17.91 15.21
C ILE A 361 -3.78 19.22 14.65
N PHE A 362 -4.02 20.22 15.48
CA PHE A 362 -4.76 21.43 15.10
C PHE A 362 -3.87 22.62 14.72
N ILE A 363 -2.59 22.64 15.13
CA ILE A 363 -1.69 23.76 14.89
C ILE A 363 -0.47 23.33 14.08
N ALA A 364 0.37 22.43 14.61
CA ALA A 364 1.66 22.12 14.02
C ALA A 364 1.52 21.51 12.62
N ARG A 365 0.68 20.50 12.47
CA ARG A 365 0.48 19.83 11.19
C ARG A 365 -0.21 20.73 10.14
N PRO A 366 -1.32 21.44 10.42
CA PRO A 366 -1.93 22.36 9.46
C PRO A 366 -1.00 23.48 9.01
N VAL A 367 -0.24 24.08 9.91
CA VAL A 367 0.72 25.14 9.59
C VAL A 367 1.85 24.58 8.72
N ALA A 368 2.45 23.46 9.12
CA ALA A 368 3.53 22.83 8.38
C ALA A 368 3.10 22.42 6.96
N THR A 369 1.94 21.75 6.85
CA THR A 369 1.41 21.32 5.55
C THR A 369 1.01 22.51 4.68
N GLY A 370 0.32 23.51 5.27
CA GLY A 370 -0.11 24.69 4.57
C GLY A 370 1.06 25.47 3.95
N ILE A 371 2.11 25.71 4.73
CA ILE A 371 3.31 26.43 4.25
C ILE A 371 4.08 25.58 3.21
N SER A 372 4.27 24.30 3.46
CA SER A 372 5.01 23.40 2.56
C SER A 372 4.37 23.25 1.20
N LEU A 373 3.03 23.28 1.13
CA LEU A 373 2.29 23.09 -0.13
C LEU A 373 1.99 24.40 -0.87
N LEU A 374 2.30 25.57 -0.31
CA LEU A 374 2.09 26.86 -0.99
C LEU A 374 2.63 26.92 -2.42
N PRO A 375 3.84 26.39 -2.73
CA PRO A 375 4.39 26.45 -4.10
C PRO A 375 3.71 25.51 -5.09
N PHE A 376 2.91 24.53 -4.63
CA PHE A 376 2.51 23.35 -5.42
C PHE A 376 1.04 23.34 -5.82
N ARG A 377 0.35 24.38 -6.02
CA ARG A 377 -1.02 24.45 -6.57
C ARG A 377 -1.97 23.32 -6.09
N TYR A 378 -1.97 22.99 -4.78
CA TYR A 378 -2.98 22.12 -4.19
C TYR A 378 -4.25 22.92 -3.90
N SER A 379 -5.40 22.27 -4.08
CA SER A 379 -6.67 22.88 -3.67
C SER A 379 -6.76 23.00 -2.15
N LYS A 380 -7.59 23.93 -1.66
CA LYS A 380 -7.83 24.07 -0.20
C LYS A 380 -8.33 22.77 0.43
N ALA A 381 -9.15 22.00 -0.29
CA ALA A 381 -9.67 20.71 0.16
C ALA A 381 -8.55 19.66 0.28
N GLU A 382 -7.67 19.57 -0.71
CA GLU A 382 -6.53 18.66 -0.69
C GLU A 382 -5.55 19.01 0.43
N THR A 383 -5.21 20.30 0.58
CA THR A 383 -4.34 20.77 1.67
C THR A 383 -4.95 20.52 3.05
N ALA A 384 -6.25 20.77 3.23
CA ALA A 384 -6.94 20.49 4.48
C ALA A 384 -6.95 19.00 4.82
N PHE A 385 -7.14 18.14 3.83
CA PHE A 385 -7.09 16.69 4.02
C PHE A 385 -5.68 16.21 4.36
N LEU A 386 -4.65 16.63 3.61
CA LEU A 386 -3.25 16.30 3.88
C LEU A 386 -2.80 16.80 5.27
N SER A 387 -3.30 17.95 5.71
CA SER A 387 -3.05 18.47 7.05
C SER A 387 -3.67 17.59 8.14
N TRP A 388 -4.89 17.12 7.92
CA TRP A 388 -5.62 16.32 8.91
C TRP A 388 -5.11 14.88 9.01
N VAL A 389 -4.74 14.28 7.88
CA VAL A 389 -4.42 12.86 7.78
C VAL A 389 -2.99 12.52 8.22
N GLY A 390 -2.35 13.39 8.98
CA GLY A 390 -1.05 13.12 9.60
C GLY A 390 -1.15 12.23 10.84
N LEU A 391 -1.74 11.03 10.71
CA LEU A 391 -1.80 10.01 11.77
C LEU A 391 -0.39 9.66 12.25
N ARG A 392 -0.23 9.50 13.57
CA ARG A 392 1.03 9.02 14.15
C ARG A 392 0.95 7.51 14.33
N GLY A 393 2.02 6.83 13.91
CA GLY A 393 2.07 5.37 13.91
C GLY A 393 3.09 4.80 14.88
N ALA A 394 3.42 3.55 14.66
CA ALA A 394 4.35 2.81 15.47
C ALA A 394 5.79 3.35 15.41
N VAL A 395 6.18 4.01 14.32
CA VAL A 395 7.50 4.64 14.17
C VAL A 395 7.74 5.64 15.29
N SER A 396 6.76 6.50 15.59
CA SER A 396 6.87 7.48 16.67
C SER A 396 7.08 6.81 18.04
N ILE A 397 6.37 5.70 18.33
CA ILE A 397 6.55 5.00 19.61
C ILE A 397 7.89 4.23 19.63
N LEU A 398 8.30 3.63 18.51
CA LEU A 398 9.60 2.98 18.38
C LEU A 398 10.74 3.98 18.64
N LEU A 399 10.64 5.19 18.06
CA LEU A 399 11.62 6.25 18.28
C LEU A 399 11.64 6.72 19.73
N ALA A 400 10.49 6.70 20.41
CA ALA A 400 10.40 7.04 21.83
C ALA A 400 11.17 6.06 22.75
N LEU A 401 11.53 4.87 22.28
CA LEU A 401 12.42 3.95 23.01
C LEU A 401 13.90 4.39 22.96
N THR A 402 14.30 5.19 21.97
CA THR A 402 15.72 5.56 21.81
C THR A 402 16.29 6.35 22.98
N PRO A 403 15.60 7.34 23.61
CA PRO A 403 16.07 8.00 24.82
C PRO A 403 16.32 7.02 25.99
N LEU A 404 15.52 5.96 26.09
CA LEU A 404 15.69 4.92 27.11
C LEU A 404 16.93 4.07 26.85
N LEU A 405 17.19 3.70 25.60
CA LEU A 405 18.36 2.91 25.19
C LEU A 405 19.68 3.64 25.48
N TYR A 406 19.68 4.96 25.29
CA TYR A 406 20.85 5.81 25.56
C TYR A 406 20.85 6.40 26.96
N GLN A 407 19.96 5.93 27.85
CA GLN A 407 19.86 6.35 29.24
C GLN A 407 19.73 7.87 29.43
N VAL A 408 19.04 8.53 28.52
CA VAL A 408 18.76 9.98 28.59
C VAL A 408 17.86 10.25 29.78
N GLU A 409 18.21 11.26 30.59
CA GLU A 409 17.38 11.69 31.72
C GLU A 409 15.97 12.10 31.25
N GLY A 410 14.94 11.56 31.92
CA GLY A 410 13.54 11.77 31.52
C GLY A 410 13.08 10.92 30.32
N GLY A 411 13.89 9.98 29.82
CA GLY A 411 13.56 9.13 28.67
C GLY A 411 12.24 8.38 28.83
N ARG A 412 11.92 7.89 30.05
CA ARG A 412 10.62 7.24 30.34
C ARG A 412 9.44 8.20 30.18
N THR A 413 9.60 9.44 30.62
CA THR A 413 8.57 10.49 30.47
C THR A 413 8.36 10.80 28.98
N LEU A 414 9.43 10.95 28.19
CA LEU A 414 9.34 11.19 26.75
C LEU A 414 8.61 10.05 26.03
N PHE A 415 8.91 8.79 26.41
CA PHE A 415 8.21 7.62 25.88
C PHE A 415 6.72 7.68 26.20
N ASN A 416 6.34 7.88 27.45
CA ASN A 416 4.95 7.91 27.88
C ASN A 416 4.16 9.07 27.22
N VAL A 417 4.77 10.25 27.07
CA VAL A 417 4.17 11.40 26.38
C VAL A 417 3.96 11.09 24.90
N ALA A 418 4.97 10.56 24.22
CA ALA A 418 4.85 10.16 22.80
C ALA A 418 3.76 9.09 22.61
N PHE A 419 3.69 8.12 23.50
CA PHE A 419 2.67 7.09 23.50
C PHE A 419 1.24 7.67 23.61
N ILE A 420 1.02 8.60 24.56
CA ILE A 420 -0.28 9.28 24.72
C ILE A 420 -0.61 10.11 23.47
N ILE A 421 0.36 10.84 22.89
CA ILE A 421 0.16 11.62 21.67
C ILE A 421 -0.28 10.71 20.51
N VAL A 422 0.36 9.56 20.34
CA VAL A 422 0.00 8.58 19.28
C VAL A 422 -1.40 8.02 19.53
N MET A 423 -1.74 7.63 20.77
CA MET A 423 -3.09 7.17 21.10
C MET A 423 -4.16 8.21 20.78
N VAL A 424 -3.96 9.47 21.19
CA VAL A 424 -4.90 10.55 20.91
C VAL A 424 -5.03 10.79 19.40
N SER A 425 -3.91 10.77 18.67
CA SER A 425 -3.90 10.89 17.22
C SER A 425 -4.72 9.78 16.55
N LEU A 426 -4.49 8.52 16.93
CA LEU A 426 -5.24 7.38 16.39
C LEU A 426 -6.74 7.46 16.71
N VAL A 427 -7.10 7.88 17.92
CA VAL A 427 -8.51 8.06 18.33
C VAL A 427 -9.16 9.19 17.55
N VAL A 428 -8.59 10.40 17.57
CA VAL A 428 -9.23 11.60 17.01
C VAL A 428 -9.23 11.56 15.49
N GLN A 429 -8.09 11.32 14.89
CA GLN A 429 -7.94 11.35 13.43
C GLN A 429 -8.45 10.07 12.78
N GLY A 430 -8.21 8.90 13.38
CA GLY A 430 -8.57 7.61 12.79
C GLY A 430 -10.06 7.49 12.44
N TRP A 431 -10.96 7.90 13.34
CA TRP A 431 -12.41 7.87 13.05
C TRP A 431 -12.88 8.98 12.11
N THR A 432 -12.11 10.05 11.97
CA THR A 432 -12.54 11.23 11.19
C THR A 432 -12.00 11.27 9.77
N VAL A 433 -11.02 10.44 9.40
CA VAL A 433 -10.44 10.39 8.04
C VAL A 433 -11.50 10.20 6.96
N LEU A 434 -12.33 9.17 7.10
CA LEU A 434 -13.33 8.82 6.09
C LEU A 434 -14.46 9.87 5.95
N PRO A 435 -15.09 10.34 7.05
CA PRO A 435 -16.06 11.43 6.99
C PRO A 435 -15.47 12.70 6.37
N LEU A 436 -14.22 13.04 6.71
CA LEU A 436 -13.57 14.23 6.17
C LEU A 436 -13.29 14.10 4.68
N ALA A 437 -12.78 12.95 4.20
CA ALA A 437 -12.57 12.69 2.77
C ALA A 437 -13.86 12.90 1.96
N ARG A 438 -14.97 12.39 2.48
CA ARG A 438 -16.30 12.55 1.87
C ARG A 438 -16.77 14.01 1.86
N ARG A 439 -16.65 14.73 2.99
CA ARG A 439 -17.05 16.15 3.11
C ARG A 439 -16.25 17.07 2.19
N LEU A 440 -14.97 16.77 1.99
CA LEU A 440 -14.10 17.56 1.13
C LEU A 440 -14.22 17.22 -0.36
N GLY A 441 -15.04 16.24 -0.72
CA GLY A 441 -15.24 15.82 -2.13
C GLY A 441 -13.96 15.23 -2.76
N LEU A 442 -13.11 14.61 -1.95
CA LEU A 442 -11.87 13.97 -2.41
C LEU A 442 -12.04 12.50 -2.75
N VAL A 443 -13.20 11.95 -2.41
CA VAL A 443 -13.55 10.57 -2.72
C VAL A 443 -13.85 10.45 -4.20
N ILE A 444 -13.16 9.53 -4.86
CA ILE A 444 -13.49 9.17 -6.24
C ILE A 444 -14.65 8.17 -6.15
N PRO A 445 -15.72 8.36 -6.92
CA PRO A 445 -16.75 7.33 -7.07
C PRO A 445 -16.06 6.02 -7.43
N GLN A 446 -16.46 4.93 -6.78
CA GLN A 446 -15.90 3.60 -7.11
C GLN A 446 -15.94 3.44 -8.62
N ARG A 447 -14.77 3.18 -9.21
CA ARG A 447 -14.72 2.76 -10.60
C ARG A 447 -15.59 1.50 -10.67
N ILE A 448 -16.60 1.56 -11.52
CA ILE A 448 -17.35 0.39 -11.88
C ILE A 448 -16.34 -0.50 -12.60
N GLY A 449 -15.97 -1.60 -11.96
CA GLY A 449 -14.87 -2.46 -12.42
C GLY A 449 -15.13 -3.92 -12.09
N PRO A 450 -14.14 -4.80 -12.33
CA PRO A 450 -14.25 -6.21 -12.00
C PRO A 450 -14.44 -6.41 -10.50
N VAL A 451 -15.26 -7.40 -10.16
CA VAL A 451 -15.48 -7.81 -8.76
C VAL A 451 -14.24 -8.53 -8.21
N ASP A 452 -13.53 -9.22 -9.11
CA ASP A 452 -12.29 -9.91 -8.79
C ASP A 452 -11.35 -9.91 -10.00
N LYS A 453 -10.05 -9.88 -9.73
CA LYS A 453 -8.99 -9.89 -10.73
C LYS A 453 -7.95 -10.94 -10.38
N VAL A 454 -7.81 -11.95 -11.22
CA VAL A 454 -6.78 -12.98 -11.09
C VAL A 454 -5.81 -12.85 -12.25
N GLU A 455 -4.59 -12.44 -11.96
CA GLU A 455 -3.50 -12.44 -12.92
C GLU A 455 -3.05 -13.89 -13.17
N LEU A 456 -3.08 -14.32 -14.42
CA LEU A 456 -2.65 -15.64 -14.84
C LEU A 456 -1.22 -15.59 -15.36
N GLU A 457 -0.34 -16.34 -14.71
CA GLU A 457 1.01 -16.57 -15.22
C GLU A 457 0.95 -17.61 -16.35
N LEU A 458 0.75 -17.15 -17.58
CA LEU A 458 0.80 -18.00 -18.76
C LEU A 458 2.25 -18.14 -19.26
N PRO A 459 2.63 -19.29 -19.82
CA PRO A 459 3.94 -19.45 -20.45
C PRO A 459 4.12 -18.48 -21.62
N GLY A 460 5.25 -17.77 -21.67
CA GLY A 460 5.57 -16.81 -22.74
C GLY A 460 5.24 -15.36 -22.37
N ALA A 461 5.19 -14.48 -23.36
CA ALA A 461 4.95 -13.05 -23.21
C ALA A 461 3.45 -12.65 -23.24
N ALA A 462 2.55 -13.60 -23.15
CA ALA A 462 1.12 -13.35 -23.19
C ALA A 462 0.61 -12.95 -21.80
N HIS A 463 0.47 -11.65 -21.59
CA HIS A 463 -0.18 -11.11 -20.39
C HIS A 463 -1.70 -11.19 -20.57
N HIS A 464 -2.32 -12.20 -19.98
CA HIS A 464 -3.75 -12.34 -19.90
C HIS A 464 -4.20 -12.30 -18.44
N GLU A 465 -5.29 -11.61 -18.20
CA GLU A 465 -5.92 -11.52 -16.89
C GLU A 465 -7.26 -12.25 -16.92
N LEU A 466 -7.57 -12.95 -15.85
CA LEU A 466 -8.92 -13.46 -15.62
C LEU A 466 -9.68 -12.43 -14.78
N LEU A 467 -10.61 -11.73 -15.40
CA LEU A 467 -11.42 -10.72 -14.74
C LEU A 467 -12.80 -11.29 -14.43
N ALA A 468 -13.26 -11.08 -13.20
CA ALA A 468 -14.62 -11.43 -12.79
C ALA A 468 -15.48 -10.17 -12.72
N TYR A 469 -16.58 -10.14 -13.46
CA TYR A 469 -17.56 -9.07 -13.44
C TYR A 469 -18.89 -9.55 -12.92
N ARG A 470 -19.55 -8.72 -12.10
CA ARG A 470 -20.95 -8.89 -11.79
C ARG A 470 -21.76 -8.05 -12.77
N ILE A 471 -22.66 -8.67 -13.52
CA ILE A 471 -23.53 -7.96 -14.46
C ILE A 471 -24.50 -7.06 -13.69
N VAL A 472 -24.37 -5.75 -13.91
CA VAL A 472 -25.23 -4.75 -13.27
C VAL A 472 -26.55 -4.63 -14.04
N GLU A 473 -27.64 -4.46 -13.31
CA GLU A 473 -28.94 -4.19 -13.89
C GLU A 473 -28.89 -2.90 -14.72
N GLY A 474 -29.35 -2.98 -15.98
CA GLY A 474 -29.29 -1.87 -16.92
C GLY A 474 -27.96 -1.69 -17.64
N SER A 475 -26.98 -2.60 -17.45
CA SER A 475 -25.75 -2.59 -18.25
C SER A 475 -26.02 -2.92 -19.73
N PRO A 476 -25.16 -2.49 -20.68
CA PRO A 476 -25.31 -2.81 -22.10
C PRO A 476 -25.54 -4.31 -22.36
N VAL A 477 -24.78 -5.17 -21.69
CA VAL A 477 -24.92 -6.63 -21.82
C VAL A 477 -26.26 -7.12 -21.27
N ALA A 478 -26.72 -6.60 -20.13
CA ALA A 478 -28.02 -6.99 -19.57
C ALA A 478 -29.20 -6.55 -20.44
N ARG A 479 -29.08 -5.37 -21.12
CA ARG A 479 -30.11 -4.84 -21.99
C ARG A 479 -30.18 -5.55 -23.35
N THR A 480 -29.04 -5.65 -24.02
CA THR A 480 -28.98 -6.14 -25.40
C THR A 480 -28.71 -7.63 -25.50
N GLY A 481 -28.05 -8.22 -24.49
CA GLY A 481 -27.54 -9.58 -24.53
C GLY A 481 -26.39 -9.79 -25.52
N ARG A 482 -25.92 -8.72 -26.20
CA ARG A 482 -24.82 -8.77 -27.17
C ARG A 482 -23.50 -8.60 -26.42
N ILE A 483 -22.60 -9.56 -26.59
CA ILE A 483 -21.25 -9.54 -26.06
C ILE A 483 -20.28 -9.68 -27.24
N PRO A 484 -19.37 -8.71 -27.44
CA PRO A 484 -18.33 -8.83 -28.46
C PRO A 484 -17.50 -10.10 -28.25
N ARG A 485 -17.00 -10.68 -29.34
CA ARG A 485 -16.25 -11.95 -29.30
C ARG A 485 -15.05 -11.88 -28.35
N TRP A 486 -14.31 -10.80 -28.34
CA TRP A 486 -13.17 -10.56 -27.45
C TRP A 486 -13.54 -10.41 -25.96
N ALA A 487 -14.80 -10.13 -25.65
CA ALA A 487 -15.33 -9.95 -24.29
C ALA A 487 -16.19 -11.13 -23.81
N ARG A 488 -16.24 -12.24 -24.57
CA ARG A 488 -17.06 -13.40 -24.21
C ARG A 488 -16.55 -14.09 -22.95
N PRO A 489 -17.43 -14.31 -21.96
CA PRO A 489 -17.05 -15.04 -20.76
C PRO A 489 -16.68 -16.48 -21.07
N SER A 490 -15.73 -17.00 -20.30
CA SER A 490 -15.41 -18.44 -20.30
C SER A 490 -16.35 -19.19 -19.35
N LEU A 491 -16.75 -18.53 -18.27
CA LEU A 491 -17.55 -19.11 -17.21
C LEU A 491 -18.59 -18.09 -16.72
N VAL A 492 -19.79 -18.58 -16.39
CA VAL A 492 -20.86 -17.79 -15.77
C VAL A 492 -21.26 -18.48 -14.47
N ILE A 493 -21.29 -17.75 -13.38
CA ILE A 493 -21.87 -18.22 -12.11
C ILE A 493 -23.23 -17.54 -11.93
N ARG A 494 -24.26 -18.35 -11.92
CA ARG A 494 -25.66 -17.95 -11.72
C ARG A 494 -26.23 -18.73 -10.55
N ASP A 495 -26.77 -18.04 -9.56
CA ASP A 495 -27.37 -18.64 -8.36
C ASP A 495 -26.46 -19.69 -7.68
N GLY A 496 -25.16 -19.40 -7.61
CA GLY A 496 -24.15 -20.28 -7.04
C GLY A 496 -23.77 -21.50 -7.90
N ARG A 497 -24.31 -21.62 -9.11
CA ARG A 497 -23.98 -22.70 -10.05
C ARG A 497 -23.05 -22.21 -11.16
N SER A 498 -22.01 -22.97 -11.41
CA SER A 498 -21.04 -22.72 -12.49
C SER A 498 -21.58 -23.26 -13.82
N LEU A 499 -21.65 -22.41 -14.83
CA LEU A 499 -22.14 -22.73 -16.17
C LEU A 499 -21.09 -22.29 -17.20
N GLN A 500 -20.80 -23.14 -18.19
CA GLN A 500 -20.03 -22.67 -19.35
C GLN A 500 -20.90 -21.64 -20.12
N PHE A 501 -20.27 -20.60 -20.65
CA PHE A 501 -20.97 -19.49 -21.31
C PHE A 501 -21.94 -19.96 -22.41
N GLN A 502 -21.55 -20.93 -23.21
CA GLN A 502 -22.37 -21.51 -24.29
C GLN A 502 -23.68 -22.15 -23.80
N TYR A 503 -23.73 -22.59 -22.53
CA TYR A 503 -24.92 -23.21 -21.91
C TYR A 503 -25.65 -22.26 -20.96
N ALA A 504 -25.09 -21.09 -20.65
CA ALA A 504 -25.69 -20.12 -19.75
C ALA A 504 -26.86 -19.36 -20.36
N GLY A 505 -27.02 -19.42 -21.69
CA GLY A 505 -27.99 -18.64 -22.42
C GLY A 505 -27.75 -17.13 -22.32
N ARG A 506 -28.83 -16.35 -22.37
CA ARG A 506 -28.72 -14.88 -22.32
C ARG A 506 -28.22 -14.43 -20.94
N PRO A 507 -27.18 -13.55 -20.87
CA PRO A 507 -26.69 -12.98 -19.63
C PRO A 507 -27.77 -12.23 -18.86
N ARG A 508 -27.77 -12.36 -17.53
CA ARG A 508 -28.75 -11.74 -16.64
C ARG A 508 -28.07 -10.82 -15.64
N ALA A 509 -28.77 -9.80 -15.19
CA ALA A 509 -28.33 -8.99 -14.07
C ALA A 509 -28.11 -9.87 -12.83
N GLY A 510 -26.98 -9.69 -12.15
CA GLY A 510 -26.57 -10.49 -11.01
C GLY A 510 -25.66 -11.67 -11.33
N ASP A 511 -25.55 -12.10 -12.59
CA ASP A 511 -24.58 -13.13 -12.99
C ASP A 511 -23.16 -12.66 -12.73
N HIS A 512 -22.29 -13.57 -12.27
CA HIS A 512 -20.85 -13.35 -12.22
C HIS A 512 -20.23 -14.01 -13.44
N VAL A 513 -19.54 -13.22 -14.26
CA VAL A 513 -18.91 -13.67 -15.51
C VAL A 513 -17.39 -13.60 -15.39
N TYR A 514 -16.72 -14.65 -15.83
CA TYR A 514 -15.27 -14.76 -15.82
C TYR A 514 -14.75 -14.68 -17.26
N ILE A 515 -13.89 -13.68 -17.51
CA ILE A 515 -13.44 -13.32 -18.86
C ILE A 515 -11.92 -13.35 -18.90
N PHE A 516 -11.36 -14.11 -19.83
CA PHE A 516 -9.94 -14.03 -20.16
C PHE A 516 -9.72 -12.87 -21.12
N VAL A 517 -8.96 -11.89 -20.71
CA VAL A 517 -8.71 -10.71 -21.52
C VAL A 517 -7.26 -10.26 -21.43
N SER A 518 -6.76 -9.68 -22.51
CA SER A 518 -5.50 -8.95 -22.51
C SER A 518 -5.64 -7.68 -21.67
N ASP A 519 -4.54 -7.25 -21.05
CA ASP A 519 -4.40 -6.03 -20.25
C ASP A 519 -4.85 -4.73 -20.94
N LYS A 520 -5.14 -4.79 -22.25
CA LYS A 520 -5.56 -3.64 -23.07
C LYS A 520 -7.02 -3.22 -22.88
N TYR A 521 -7.94 -4.12 -22.52
CA TYR A 521 -9.39 -3.88 -22.61
C TYR A 521 -10.21 -3.81 -21.30
N PRO A 522 -9.63 -3.73 -20.08
CA PRO A 522 -10.42 -3.72 -18.86
C PRO A 522 -11.46 -2.59 -18.80
N ARG A 523 -11.10 -1.37 -19.31
CA ARG A 523 -12.01 -0.22 -19.31
C ARG A 523 -13.25 -0.44 -20.17
N LEU A 524 -13.12 -1.16 -21.28
CA LEU A 524 -14.24 -1.49 -22.16
C LEU A 524 -15.14 -2.54 -21.53
N LEU A 525 -14.58 -3.51 -20.82
CA LEU A 525 -15.33 -4.49 -20.05
C LEU A 525 -16.12 -3.84 -18.91
N ASP A 526 -15.53 -2.89 -18.19
CA ASP A 526 -16.21 -2.11 -17.15
C ASP A 526 -17.48 -1.45 -17.69
N ARG A 527 -17.41 -0.90 -18.90
CA ARG A 527 -18.55 -0.26 -19.56
C ARG A 527 -19.60 -1.26 -20.02
N LEU A 528 -19.21 -2.42 -20.48
CA LEU A 528 -20.13 -3.47 -20.96
C LEU A 528 -20.91 -4.14 -19.81
N PHE A 529 -20.23 -4.52 -18.74
CA PHE A 529 -20.78 -5.39 -17.71
C PHE A 529 -21.23 -4.62 -16.45
N ALA A 530 -20.52 -3.56 -16.08
CA ALA A 530 -20.68 -2.90 -14.80
C ALA A 530 -21.29 -1.49 -14.87
N SER A 531 -21.31 -0.83 -16.04
CA SER A 531 -21.88 0.50 -16.23
C SER A 531 -23.34 0.44 -16.67
N LYS A 532 -24.16 1.39 -16.18
CA LYS A 532 -25.54 1.62 -16.68
C LYS A 532 -25.58 2.52 -17.91
N ALA A 533 -24.47 3.19 -18.24
CA ALA A 533 -24.40 4.07 -19.41
C ALA A 533 -24.50 3.24 -20.69
N PRO A 534 -25.36 3.62 -21.65
CA PRO A 534 -25.41 2.97 -22.95
C PRO A 534 -24.08 3.20 -23.68
N VAL A 535 -23.64 2.20 -24.45
CA VAL A 535 -22.56 2.38 -25.41
C VAL A 535 -23.17 3.01 -26.65
N SER A 536 -22.80 4.28 -26.89
CA SER A 536 -23.25 5.02 -28.10
C SER A 536 -22.45 4.57 -29.33
N ALA A 537 -23.03 4.64 -30.52
CA ALA A 537 -22.33 4.39 -31.78
C ALA A 537 -21.15 5.37 -31.99
N ASP A 538 -21.24 6.59 -31.42
CA ASP A 538 -20.22 7.62 -31.51
C ASP A 538 -19.12 7.51 -30.41
N ASP A 539 -19.10 6.42 -29.65
CA ASP A 539 -18.15 6.22 -28.58
C ASP A 539 -16.75 5.93 -29.12
N ALA A 540 -15.88 6.93 -29.06
CA ALA A 540 -14.53 6.85 -29.60
C ALA A 540 -13.66 5.76 -28.94
N ASP A 541 -13.85 5.48 -27.65
CA ASP A 541 -13.10 4.42 -26.95
C ASP A 541 -13.56 3.03 -27.39
N PHE A 542 -14.86 2.88 -27.70
CA PHE A 542 -15.46 1.60 -28.05
C PHE A 542 -15.40 1.30 -29.54
N PHE A 543 -15.63 2.30 -30.39
CA PHE A 543 -15.74 2.15 -31.85
C PHE A 543 -14.67 2.90 -32.65
N GLY A 544 -13.69 3.49 -31.99
CA GLY A 544 -12.66 4.30 -32.64
C GLY A 544 -13.05 5.76 -32.87
N ALA A 545 -12.02 6.61 -33.02
CA ALA A 545 -12.18 8.06 -33.10
C ALA A 545 -12.90 8.53 -34.37
N PHE A 546 -12.76 7.79 -35.46
CA PHE A 546 -13.39 8.13 -36.76
C PHE A 546 -13.76 6.88 -37.55
N GLY A 547 -14.80 7.00 -38.40
CA GLY A 547 -15.22 5.96 -39.32
C GLY A 547 -14.46 6.03 -40.65
N ILE A 548 -14.20 4.88 -41.24
CA ILE A 548 -13.70 4.75 -42.61
C ILE A 548 -14.66 3.91 -43.44
N ASP A 549 -14.71 4.21 -44.73
CA ASP A 549 -15.52 3.45 -45.66
C ASP A 549 -14.94 2.04 -45.88
N PRO A 550 -15.67 0.96 -45.51
CA PRO A 550 -15.22 -0.41 -45.64
C PRO A 550 -14.99 -0.88 -47.07
N ALA A 551 -15.57 -0.17 -48.07
CA ALA A 551 -15.42 -0.50 -49.49
C ALA A 551 -14.05 -0.04 -50.05
N ARG A 552 -13.32 0.85 -49.37
CA ARG A 552 -12.00 1.32 -49.81
C ARG A 552 -10.96 0.18 -49.81
N PRO A 553 -9.96 0.26 -50.71
CA PRO A 553 -8.94 -0.76 -50.78
C PRO A 553 -8.02 -0.73 -49.54
N ALA A 554 -7.64 -1.90 -49.06
CA ALA A 554 -6.74 -2.04 -47.88
C ALA A 554 -5.36 -1.43 -48.09
N SER A 555 -4.93 -1.19 -49.34
CA SER A 555 -3.71 -0.44 -49.66
C SER A 555 -3.70 0.98 -49.08
N GLU A 556 -4.85 1.62 -48.90
CA GLU A 556 -4.93 2.95 -48.29
C GLU A 556 -4.51 2.94 -46.80
N LEU A 557 -4.71 1.84 -46.10
CA LEU A 557 -4.23 1.69 -44.72
C LEU A 557 -2.71 1.71 -44.62
N SER A 558 -2.04 1.17 -45.64
CA SER A 558 -0.58 1.22 -45.72
C SER A 558 -0.07 2.64 -45.97
N LEU A 559 -0.74 3.38 -46.85
CA LEU A 559 -0.38 4.76 -47.21
C LEU A 559 -0.65 5.75 -46.09
N ALA A 560 -1.82 5.62 -45.41
CA ALA A 560 -2.25 6.56 -44.39
C ALA A 560 -1.66 6.30 -43.01
N TYR A 561 -1.44 5.03 -42.65
CA TYR A 561 -1.09 4.63 -41.29
C TYR A 561 0.16 3.75 -41.21
N GLY A 562 0.87 3.49 -42.33
CA GLY A 562 2.07 2.66 -42.34
C GLY A 562 1.84 1.17 -42.03
N VAL A 563 0.61 0.69 -42.17
CA VAL A 563 0.24 -0.71 -41.91
C VAL A 563 0.89 -1.62 -42.95
N LYS A 564 1.52 -2.70 -42.51
CA LYS A 564 2.09 -3.69 -43.41
C LYS A 564 0.96 -4.57 -43.98
N VAL A 565 0.66 -4.35 -45.25
CA VAL A 565 -0.33 -5.12 -46.03
C VAL A 565 0.41 -5.87 -47.15
N SER A 566 0.13 -7.16 -47.34
CA SER A 566 0.73 -7.91 -48.43
C SER A 566 0.13 -7.49 -49.78
N GLU A 567 0.82 -7.80 -50.91
CA GLU A 567 0.33 -7.45 -52.24
C GLU A 567 -1.03 -8.07 -52.58
N ALA A 568 -1.32 -9.25 -52.05
CA ALA A 568 -2.63 -9.91 -52.20
C ALA A 568 -3.73 -9.16 -51.41
N GLU A 569 -3.46 -8.83 -50.15
CA GLU A 569 -4.37 -8.12 -49.26
C GLU A 569 -4.62 -6.67 -49.70
N ALA A 570 -3.62 -6.03 -50.33
CA ALA A 570 -3.73 -4.64 -50.80
C ALA A 570 -4.85 -4.39 -51.81
N LYS A 571 -5.26 -5.46 -52.51
CA LYS A 571 -6.32 -5.44 -53.54
C LYS A 571 -7.71 -5.66 -52.94
N LEU A 572 -7.81 -6.15 -51.72
CA LEU A 572 -9.07 -6.41 -51.03
C LEU A 572 -9.67 -5.09 -50.53
N SER A 573 -10.98 -5.05 -50.40
CA SER A 573 -11.60 -3.97 -49.61
C SER A 573 -11.24 -4.09 -48.14
N ILE A 574 -11.30 -3.00 -47.38
CA ILE A 574 -11.04 -3.02 -45.92
C ILE A 574 -11.95 -4.03 -45.23
N ALA A 575 -13.22 -4.11 -45.65
CA ALA A 575 -14.16 -5.12 -45.13
C ALA A 575 -13.65 -6.56 -45.38
N GLN A 576 -13.28 -6.85 -46.63
CA GLN A 576 -12.76 -8.19 -46.98
C GLN A 576 -11.44 -8.53 -46.28
N PHE A 577 -10.55 -7.54 -46.18
CA PHE A 577 -9.31 -7.66 -45.42
C PHE A 577 -9.55 -7.99 -43.94
N MET A 578 -10.53 -7.31 -43.29
CA MET A 578 -10.91 -7.62 -41.92
C MET A 578 -11.50 -9.03 -41.79
N VAL A 579 -12.38 -9.44 -42.70
CA VAL A 579 -12.96 -10.79 -42.71
C VAL A 579 -11.89 -11.86 -42.82
N GLU A 580 -10.92 -11.69 -43.72
CA GLU A 580 -9.84 -12.63 -43.91
C GLU A 580 -8.94 -12.75 -42.68
N ARG A 581 -8.51 -11.62 -42.14
CA ARG A 581 -7.65 -11.55 -40.94
C ARG A 581 -8.35 -12.04 -39.66
N LEU A 582 -9.65 -11.92 -39.56
CA LEU A 582 -10.46 -12.36 -38.42
C LEU A 582 -11.00 -13.80 -38.58
N GLY A 583 -10.51 -14.56 -39.61
CA GLY A 583 -10.82 -15.97 -39.78
C GLY A 583 -12.15 -16.26 -40.48
N GLY A 584 -12.55 -15.40 -41.40
CA GLY A 584 -13.69 -15.63 -42.31
C GLY A 584 -15.06 -15.22 -41.74
N ARG A 585 -15.15 -14.82 -40.48
CA ARG A 585 -16.36 -14.34 -39.84
C ARG A 585 -16.08 -13.10 -39.00
N VAL A 586 -16.92 -12.09 -39.15
CA VAL A 586 -16.80 -10.83 -38.41
C VAL A 586 -18.06 -10.62 -37.57
N GLU A 587 -17.89 -10.17 -36.36
CA GLU A 587 -19.00 -9.86 -35.45
C GLU A 587 -18.94 -8.40 -35.00
N TYR A 588 -20.06 -7.90 -34.47
CA TYR A 588 -20.16 -6.56 -33.89
C TYR A 588 -19.08 -6.28 -32.87
N ALA A 589 -18.44 -5.13 -33.00
CA ALA A 589 -17.33 -4.67 -32.18
C ALA A 589 -16.08 -5.56 -32.20
N ASP A 590 -15.90 -6.41 -33.24
CA ASP A 590 -14.64 -7.10 -33.46
C ASP A 590 -13.52 -6.10 -33.74
N ARG A 591 -12.33 -6.42 -33.22
CA ARG A 591 -11.15 -5.57 -33.27
C ARG A 591 -10.00 -6.27 -33.95
N LEU A 592 -9.38 -5.58 -34.88
CA LEU A 592 -8.19 -6.04 -35.61
C LEU A 592 -7.02 -5.09 -35.34
N PRO A 593 -6.07 -5.45 -34.47
CA PRO A 593 -4.89 -4.63 -34.23
C PRO A 593 -3.92 -4.69 -35.41
N LEU A 594 -3.48 -3.53 -35.90
CA LEU A 594 -2.60 -3.38 -37.06
C LEU A 594 -1.47 -2.38 -36.75
N GLY A 595 -0.55 -2.77 -35.87
CA GLY A 595 0.54 -1.90 -35.44
C GLY A 595 0.07 -0.77 -34.53
N ASP A 596 0.15 0.49 -35.01
CA ASP A 596 -0.23 1.69 -34.27
C ASP A 596 -1.71 2.04 -34.35
N ILE A 597 -2.48 1.28 -35.17
CA ILE A 597 -3.94 1.46 -35.31
C ILE A 597 -4.69 0.16 -35.02
N GLU A 598 -5.95 0.31 -34.69
CA GLU A 598 -6.90 -0.79 -34.53
C GLU A 598 -8.13 -0.53 -35.37
N LEU A 599 -8.49 -1.47 -36.24
CA LEU A 599 -9.76 -1.43 -36.99
C LEU A 599 -10.86 -2.08 -36.14
N ILE A 600 -12.02 -1.45 -36.07
CA ILE A 600 -13.13 -1.89 -35.23
C ILE A 600 -14.39 -1.95 -36.08
N VAL A 601 -15.11 -3.08 -36.03
CA VAL A 601 -16.40 -3.22 -36.70
C VAL A 601 -17.44 -2.42 -35.93
N ARG A 602 -17.98 -1.37 -36.55
CA ARG A 602 -19.03 -0.55 -35.95
C ARG A 602 -20.40 -1.11 -36.18
N ASP A 603 -20.67 -1.51 -37.42
CA ASP A 603 -22.00 -2.05 -37.81
C ASP A 603 -21.90 -3.11 -38.90
N LEU A 604 -22.91 -3.99 -38.92
CA LEU A 604 -23.06 -5.11 -39.87
C LEU A 604 -24.47 -5.08 -40.46
N ASP A 605 -24.58 -5.46 -41.73
CA ASP A 605 -25.90 -5.68 -42.37
C ASP A 605 -26.59 -6.97 -41.84
N GLU A 606 -27.82 -7.19 -42.28
CA GLU A 606 -28.60 -8.39 -41.91
C GLU A 606 -27.94 -9.70 -42.42
N GLN A 607 -27.04 -9.61 -43.39
CA GLN A 607 -26.32 -10.73 -43.99
C GLN A 607 -24.96 -10.96 -43.34
N GLY A 608 -24.54 -10.07 -42.43
CA GLY A 608 -23.26 -10.15 -41.69
C GLY A 608 -22.09 -9.48 -42.41
N HIS A 609 -22.34 -8.65 -43.45
CA HIS A 609 -21.28 -7.85 -44.08
C HIS A 609 -21.01 -6.58 -43.30
N VAL A 610 -19.75 -6.13 -43.31
CA VAL A 610 -19.32 -4.93 -42.62
C VAL A 610 -19.80 -3.68 -43.35
N ILE A 611 -20.65 -2.89 -42.71
CA ILE A 611 -21.21 -1.64 -43.25
C ILE A 611 -20.37 -0.45 -42.81
N GLU A 612 -19.82 -0.47 -41.60
CA GLU A 612 -19.05 0.62 -41.03
C GLU A 612 -17.86 0.11 -40.25
N VAL A 613 -16.70 0.73 -40.47
CA VAL A 613 -15.45 0.42 -39.77
C VAL A 613 -14.94 1.65 -39.04
N GLY A 614 -14.60 1.50 -37.76
CA GLY A 614 -13.95 2.53 -36.97
C GLY A 614 -12.45 2.34 -36.94
N VAL A 615 -11.73 3.44 -36.77
CA VAL A 615 -10.28 3.45 -36.53
C VAL A 615 -10.00 4.04 -35.17
N SER A 616 -9.33 3.26 -34.34
CA SER A 616 -8.68 3.73 -33.14
C SER A 616 -7.20 3.95 -33.44
N VAL A 617 -6.74 5.18 -33.26
CA VAL A 617 -5.34 5.55 -33.29
C VAL A 617 -4.92 5.67 -31.82
N ASP A 618 -4.85 4.55 -31.15
CA ASP A 618 -4.18 4.53 -29.86
C ASP A 618 -2.70 4.26 -30.16
N PRO A 619 -1.81 5.20 -29.89
CA PRO A 619 -0.42 4.85 -29.87
C PRO A 619 -0.37 3.69 -28.86
N GLN A 620 0.00 2.49 -29.28
CA GLN A 620 0.45 1.46 -28.37
C GLN A 620 1.58 2.13 -27.60
N ILE A 621 1.24 2.78 -26.51
CA ILE A 621 2.16 3.03 -25.45
C ILE A 621 2.49 1.61 -25.01
N ALA A 622 3.45 1.01 -25.71
CA ALA A 622 4.24 -0.09 -25.16
C ALA A 622 4.48 0.41 -23.74
N PRO A 623 4.03 -0.33 -22.71
CA PRO A 623 4.18 0.10 -21.33
C PRO A 623 5.62 0.60 -21.29
N PRO A 624 5.89 1.84 -20.86
CA PRO A 624 7.20 2.39 -21.04
C PRO A 624 8.11 1.32 -20.51
N ARG A 625 8.81 0.63 -21.38
CA ARG A 625 9.96 -0.14 -21.01
C ARG A 625 10.81 0.90 -20.35
N ILE A 626 10.58 1.11 -19.07
CA ILE A 626 11.58 1.73 -18.25
C ILE A 626 12.67 0.70 -18.39
N PRO A 627 13.71 0.94 -19.24
CA PRO A 627 14.84 0.06 -19.24
C PRO A 627 15.21 0.09 -17.77
N ALA A 628 15.23 -1.08 -17.13
CA ALA A 628 15.46 -1.19 -15.71
C ALA A 628 16.66 -0.35 -15.27
N PHE A 629 17.50 0.06 -16.21
CA PHE A 629 18.52 1.11 -16.11
C PHE A 629 18.89 1.51 -17.54
N LEU A 630 18.99 2.79 -17.79
CA LEU A 630 19.70 3.32 -18.95
C LEU A 630 21.06 2.64 -19.01
N SER A 631 21.42 2.06 -20.15
CA SER A 631 22.79 1.61 -20.36
C SER A 631 23.73 2.80 -20.11
N ALA A 632 24.94 2.56 -19.63
CA ALA A 632 25.90 3.62 -19.37
C ALA A 632 26.10 4.55 -20.61
N THR A 633 25.95 4.00 -21.81
CA THR A 633 25.98 4.73 -23.08
C THR A 633 24.76 5.62 -23.29
N GLU A 634 23.56 5.21 -22.92
CA GLU A 634 22.35 6.05 -23.00
C GLU A 634 22.34 7.14 -21.95
N MET A 635 22.90 6.88 -20.77
CA MET A 635 23.06 7.86 -19.71
C MET A 635 24.04 8.95 -20.13
N LEU A 636 25.17 8.57 -20.74
CA LEU A 636 26.17 9.49 -21.28
C LEU A 636 25.65 10.31 -22.47
N THR A 637 24.84 9.72 -23.35
CA THR A 637 24.22 10.44 -24.47
C THR A 637 23.18 11.44 -23.99
N ARG A 638 22.37 11.11 -22.99
CA ARG A 638 21.40 12.05 -22.39
C ARG A 638 22.08 13.17 -21.61
N ILE A 639 23.17 12.88 -20.91
CA ILE A 639 23.97 13.89 -20.21
C ILE A 639 24.62 14.82 -21.24
N LYS A 640 25.22 14.29 -22.32
CA LYS A 640 25.78 15.10 -23.42
C LYS A 640 24.72 15.95 -24.12
N ALA A 641 23.52 15.42 -24.36
CA ALA A 641 22.42 16.20 -24.97
C ALA A 641 21.89 17.32 -24.04
N ARG A 642 22.00 17.17 -22.72
CA ARG A 642 21.56 18.18 -21.76
C ARG A 642 22.58 19.26 -21.45
N PHE A 643 23.87 18.97 -21.64
CA PHE A 643 24.98 19.89 -21.43
C PHE A 643 25.67 20.34 -22.73
N GLY A 644 25.33 19.73 -23.87
CA GLY A 644 25.79 20.16 -25.19
C GLY A 644 25.01 21.40 -25.62
N ARG A 645 25.68 22.55 -25.70
CA ARG A 645 25.17 23.75 -26.35
C ARG A 645 24.72 23.40 -27.77
N THR A 646 23.44 23.59 -28.08
CA THR A 646 22.95 23.62 -29.46
C THR A 646 23.77 24.59 -30.29
N PRO A 647 24.39 24.21 -31.41
CA PRO A 647 24.91 25.20 -32.37
C PRO A 647 23.70 25.89 -33.00
N LYS A 648 23.61 27.20 -32.82
CA LYS A 648 22.86 28.09 -33.72
C LYS A 648 23.45 27.94 -35.11
N ASN A 649 22.61 27.63 -36.07
CA ASN A 649 22.66 27.83 -37.51
C ASN A 649 22.36 26.56 -38.29
N ALA A 650 21.13 26.49 -38.79
CA ALA A 650 20.84 25.87 -40.08
C ALA A 650 20.10 26.94 -40.92
N PRO A 651 20.56 27.24 -42.13
CA PRO A 651 19.90 28.21 -42.99
C PRO A 651 18.63 27.62 -43.60
N ASP A 652 17.66 28.51 -43.82
CA ASP A 652 16.45 28.28 -44.60
C ASP A 652 16.78 27.73 -45.99
N ALA A 653 16.15 26.61 -46.38
CA ALA A 653 15.85 26.25 -47.75
C ALA A 653 14.69 25.23 -47.75
#